data_f634caa20c0aae223b59cb7e6d95d3fc
#
_entry.id   f634caa20c0aae223b59cb7e6d95d3fc
#
_cell.length_a   1.000
_cell.length_b   1.000
_cell.length_c   1.000
_cell.angle_alpha   90.00
_cell.angle_beta   90.00
_cell.angle_gamma   90.00
#
_symmetry.space_group_name_H-M   'P 1'
#
loop_
_entity.id
_entity.type
_entity.pdbx_description
1 polymer ?
#
loop_
_entity_poly.entity_id
_entity_poly.type
_entity_poly.pdbx_seq_one_letter_code
_entity_poly.pdbx_strand_id
1 'polypeptide(L)'
;NRRRYMEEELPHRTVREIEYELNPDKNTYEHTTYESIVNWISEQEISPEIFEKRYISLITAFFSSSWAFNKEIGRQKEKGMIIDPDVEENAKEWLNAEEWMLKELDNVLAEPYNYSSRILSIVDFIDQELYEEKAVVFTNYADTFEKYGQVLRTYFGEEKIALFNKNMNEEELELSIYRFQNDDDCKILLCDETGGEGRNLQGANYVIHIDLPWDANAIEQRIGRLDRLGRAADKDVCSVVVFAKDTLEEELYNFWNKGLNIFTQSLSGLEIIMNEINESIIHAVTSDFRYGISNAINEIIESSRKMEMEVREEQHFDSAAFIYATLNQELKRLLHYYTTNENELFANTMMGWANLAGLKGQFGKDGVVRFNEGSFSIKSAENSMLIPPNWIEYVNRTSNVFSRKIRELYEERTGKKIVTESREIVGTFNRELSIENDFLHFFAPGDEVFDCIVDNAMNSYKGTCTAIAVESDFDWCGIVYTWNLHPNEQLLLEKGIPITMIRQYKSYISADQILTAISTQKYGHVPEEKVLKLLDAISKEPISCIRSDVVHLGRRSIKTDSLHIKEKYGCANIDWFRKVFPEEQWINFVSTSMKSAKSQIKEKIKASRNLKQAAASIEQTLNAEVAQAKFFGVDVGEIEQKKQVYETVLDALKTTRVELEAAAFVMVRKTHD
;
A
#
# COMPACT_ATOMS: atom_id res chain seq x y z
N ASN A 1 -8.11 7.76 8.10
CA ASN A 1 -9.14 8.53 7.34
C ASN A 1 -9.82 7.74 6.23
N ARG A 2 -9.30 6.59 5.80
CA ARG A 2 -9.83 5.84 4.66
C ARG A 2 -10.75 4.69 5.08
N ARG A 3 -10.51 4.09 6.24
CA ARG A 3 -11.32 2.97 6.76
C ARG A 3 -12.78 3.37 6.96
N ARG A 4 -13.06 4.56 7.48
CA ARG A 4 -14.40 5.11 7.73
C ARG A 4 -15.31 5.19 6.49
N TYR A 5 -14.73 5.34 5.30
CA TYR A 5 -15.46 5.43 4.03
C TYR A 5 -15.62 4.07 3.33
N MET A 6 -15.04 3.02 3.91
CA MET A 6 -15.00 1.66 3.36
C MET A 6 -15.48 0.61 4.40
N GLU A 7 -16.23 1.04 5.41
CA GLU A 7 -16.68 0.16 6.53
C GLU A 7 -17.40 -1.11 6.06
N GLU A 8 -18.12 -1.05 4.96
CA GLU A 8 -18.82 -2.21 4.38
C GLU A 8 -17.88 -3.22 3.69
N GLU A 9 -16.65 -2.83 3.38
CA GLU A 9 -15.67 -3.62 2.63
C GLU A 9 -14.49 -4.10 3.50
N LEU A 10 -14.47 -3.73 4.78
CA LEU A 10 -13.38 -4.08 5.70
C LEU A 10 -13.82 -5.15 6.70
N PRO A 11 -12.90 -6.03 7.12
CA PRO A 11 -13.18 -7.05 8.12
C PRO A 11 -13.60 -6.40 9.45
N HIS A 12 -14.48 -7.08 10.19
CA HIS A 12 -14.82 -6.67 11.53
C HIS A 12 -13.66 -6.94 12.49
N ARG A 13 -13.52 -6.09 13.48
CA ARG A 13 -12.59 -6.28 14.59
C ARG A 13 -13.35 -6.80 15.79
N THR A 14 -12.80 -7.83 16.41
CA THR A 14 -13.33 -8.43 17.65
C THR A 14 -12.24 -8.49 18.71
N VAL A 15 -12.62 -8.67 19.97
CA VAL A 15 -11.67 -8.81 21.08
C VAL A 15 -12.01 -10.05 21.90
N ARG A 16 -10.99 -10.75 22.35
CA ARG A 16 -11.06 -11.82 23.36
C ARG A 16 -10.08 -11.52 24.48
N GLU A 17 -10.40 -12.01 25.65
CA GLU A 17 -9.69 -11.76 26.90
C GLU A 17 -9.02 -13.04 27.38
N ILE A 18 -7.78 -12.95 27.81
CA ILE A 18 -7.08 -13.98 28.57
C ILE A 18 -6.83 -13.38 29.96
N GLU A 19 -7.74 -13.67 30.87
CA GLU A 19 -7.63 -13.24 32.26
C GLU A 19 -6.83 -14.29 33.07
N TYR A 20 -5.87 -13.85 33.83
CA TYR A 20 -5.24 -14.68 34.86
C TYR A 20 -5.16 -13.93 36.19
N GLU A 21 -5.31 -14.67 37.30
CA GLU A 21 -5.32 -14.08 38.60
C GLU A 21 -3.90 -14.12 39.21
N LEU A 22 -3.45 -13.00 39.78
CA LEU A 22 -2.30 -12.98 40.66
C LEU A 22 -2.68 -13.60 42.00
N ASN A 23 -2.55 -14.92 42.08
CA ASN A 23 -2.98 -15.69 43.23
C ASN A 23 -1.79 -15.98 44.16
N PRO A 24 -1.85 -15.59 45.47
CA PRO A 24 -0.74 -15.80 46.38
C PRO A 24 -0.33 -17.27 46.54
N ASP A 25 -1.21 -18.22 46.22
CA ASP A 25 -0.94 -19.65 46.35
C ASP A 25 -0.35 -20.28 45.07
N LYS A 26 -0.68 -19.75 43.90
CA LYS A 26 -0.31 -20.32 42.58
C LYS A 26 0.85 -19.59 41.90
N ASN A 27 0.90 -18.29 42.04
CA ASN A 27 1.98 -17.43 41.48
C ASN A 27 2.48 -16.43 42.52
N THR A 28 2.84 -16.95 43.67
CA THR A 28 3.23 -16.21 44.86
C THR A 28 4.25 -15.11 44.59
N TYR A 29 5.29 -15.40 43.84
CA TYR A 29 6.39 -14.46 43.62
C TYR A 29 5.98 -13.30 42.71
N GLU A 30 5.19 -13.56 41.66
CA GLU A 30 4.65 -12.51 40.80
C GLU A 30 3.69 -11.61 41.60
N HIS A 31 2.77 -12.20 42.36
CA HIS A 31 1.86 -11.49 43.26
C HIS A 31 2.61 -10.60 44.24
N THR A 32 3.63 -11.17 44.99
CA THR A 32 4.41 -10.42 45.98
C THR A 32 5.17 -9.28 45.33
N THR A 33 5.70 -9.51 44.13
CA THR A 33 6.40 -8.46 43.36
C THR A 33 5.44 -7.33 43.01
N TYR A 34 4.21 -7.65 42.53
CA TYR A 34 3.24 -6.63 42.23
C TYR A 34 2.82 -5.80 43.45
N GLU A 35 2.56 -6.45 44.58
CA GLU A 35 2.21 -5.74 45.80
C GLU A 35 3.37 -4.84 46.31
N SER A 36 4.61 -5.27 46.15
CA SER A 36 5.77 -4.43 46.50
C SER A 36 5.90 -3.21 45.57
N ILE A 37 5.59 -3.36 44.28
CA ILE A 37 5.53 -2.23 43.32
C ILE A 37 4.44 -1.24 43.72
N VAL A 38 3.22 -1.75 44.00
CA VAL A 38 2.08 -0.91 44.41
C VAL A 38 2.43 -0.11 45.67
N ASN A 39 2.97 -0.75 46.70
CA ASN A 39 3.34 -0.11 47.94
C ASN A 39 4.42 0.95 47.69
N TRP A 40 5.51 0.57 47.00
CA TRP A 40 6.60 1.50 46.68
C TRP A 40 6.17 2.75 45.92
N ILE A 41 5.31 2.60 44.90
CA ILE A 41 4.83 3.74 44.09
C ILE A 41 3.85 4.59 44.90
N SER A 42 2.96 3.96 45.66
CA SER A 42 1.95 4.66 46.47
C SER A 42 2.52 5.48 47.61
N GLU A 43 3.74 5.15 48.09
CA GLU A 43 4.44 5.88 49.16
C GLU A 43 5.20 7.12 48.64
N GLN A 44 5.27 7.30 47.32
CA GLN A 44 6.03 8.38 46.69
C GLN A 44 5.12 9.44 46.03
N GLU A 45 5.50 10.71 46.18
CA GLU A 45 4.93 11.79 45.36
C GLU A 45 5.67 11.83 44.00
N ILE A 46 5.11 11.16 42.99
CA ILE A 46 5.71 11.08 41.65
C ILE A 46 4.99 12.05 40.73
N SER A 47 5.75 12.97 40.13
CA SER A 47 5.17 13.83 39.10
C SER A 47 4.85 13.04 37.81
N PRO A 48 3.79 13.43 37.07
CA PRO A 48 3.42 12.77 35.82
C PRO A 48 4.57 12.63 34.83
N GLU A 49 5.41 13.66 34.68
CA GLU A 49 6.57 13.62 33.79
C GLU A 49 7.64 12.58 34.20
N ILE A 50 7.85 12.39 35.51
CA ILE A 50 8.80 11.39 36.02
C ILE A 50 8.21 10.01 35.85
N PHE A 51 6.90 9.87 36.09
CA PHE A 51 6.17 8.62 35.92
C PHE A 51 6.28 8.13 34.47
N GLU A 52 5.95 9.00 33.50
CA GLU A 52 6.05 8.71 32.08
C GLU A 52 7.46 8.25 31.66
N LYS A 53 8.49 8.97 32.10
CA LYS A 53 9.87 8.71 31.65
C LYS A 53 10.50 7.47 32.26
N ARG A 54 10.07 7.02 33.43
CA ARG A 54 10.78 6.01 34.22
C ARG A 54 9.90 4.84 34.66
N TYR A 55 8.69 5.12 35.12
CA TYR A 55 7.85 4.08 35.72
C TYR A 55 7.03 3.30 34.69
N ILE A 56 6.57 3.95 33.63
CA ILE A 56 5.80 3.26 32.57
C ILE A 56 6.59 2.08 31.99
N SER A 57 7.89 2.29 31.65
CA SER A 57 8.71 1.22 31.11
C SER A 57 8.91 0.06 32.11
N LEU A 58 9.03 0.39 33.38
CA LEU A 58 9.17 -0.60 34.45
C LEU A 58 7.89 -1.41 34.63
N ILE A 59 6.75 -0.73 34.67
CA ILE A 59 5.44 -1.37 34.87
C ILE A 59 5.06 -2.23 33.65
N THR A 60 5.31 -1.73 32.46
CA THR A 60 5.05 -2.50 31.23
C THR A 60 5.96 -3.74 31.17
N ALA A 61 7.21 -3.62 31.59
CA ALA A 61 8.12 -4.76 31.68
C ALA A 61 7.66 -5.80 32.70
N PHE A 62 7.09 -5.37 33.84
CA PHE A 62 6.47 -6.26 34.81
C PHE A 62 5.34 -7.08 34.19
N PHE A 63 4.42 -6.41 33.49
CA PHE A 63 3.31 -7.06 32.81
C PHE A 63 3.70 -7.77 31.49
N SER A 64 4.98 -7.87 31.19
CA SER A 64 5.49 -8.70 30.08
C SER A 64 6.08 -10.02 30.57
N SER A 65 7.10 -9.95 31.43
CA SER A 65 7.71 -11.13 32.06
C SER A 65 8.71 -10.76 33.17
N SER A 66 9.05 -11.72 34.00
CA SER A 66 10.10 -11.57 35.06
C SER A 66 11.46 -11.20 34.46
N TRP A 67 11.78 -11.75 33.30
CA TRP A 67 13.06 -11.47 32.60
C TRP A 67 13.11 -10.01 32.11
N ALA A 68 12.05 -9.55 31.48
CA ALA A 68 11.92 -8.15 31.02
C ALA A 68 11.97 -7.20 32.21
N PHE A 69 11.25 -7.51 33.28
CA PHE A 69 11.21 -6.69 34.50
C PHE A 69 12.57 -6.54 35.18
N ASN A 70 13.25 -7.64 35.43
CA ASN A 70 14.59 -7.61 36.06
C ASN A 70 15.60 -6.85 35.21
N LYS A 71 15.54 -6.98 33.89
CA LYS A 71 16.43 -6.25 32.99
C LYS A 71 16.12 -4.75 33.00
N GLU A 72 14.87 -4.38 33.04
CA GLU A 72 14.45 -2.96 33.09
C GLU A 72 14.84 -2.35 34.48
N ILE A 73 14.71 -3.08 35.59
CA ILE A 73 15.25 -2.67 36.89
C ILE A 73 16.74 -2.31 36.74
N GLY A 74 17.55 -3.21 36.18
CA GLY A 74 18.97 -2.96 35.95
C GLY A 74 19.23 -1.69 35.13
N ARG A 75 18.51 -1.53 34.04
CA ARG A 75 18.57 -0.36 33.14
C ARG A 75 18.19 0.95 33.82
N GLN A 76 17.14 0.93 34.64
CA GLN A 76 16.72 2.13 35.37
C GLN A 76 17.71 2.51 36.47
N LYS A 77 18.33 1.53 37.15
CA LYS A 77 19.42 1.75 38.09
C LYS A 77 20.64 2.37 37.44
N GLU A 78 21.02 1.91 36.24
CA GLU A 78 22.13 2.51 35.48
C GLU A 78 21.82 3.98 35.11
N LYS A 79 20.55 4.35 34.93
CA LYS A 79 20.08 5.72 34.71
C LYS A 79 19.96 6.53 36.03
N GLY A 80 20.35 5.95 37.18
CA GLY A 80 20.32 6.63 38.47
C GLY A 80 18.97 6.60 39.18
N MET A 81 18.04 5.71 38.79
CA MET A 81 16.80 5.49 39.55
C MET A 81 17.09 4.63 40.79
N ILE A 82 16.56 5.02 41.92
CA ILE A 82 16.61 4.23 43.16
C ILE A 82 15.36 3.35 43.14
N ILE A 83 15.60 2.04 43.08
CA ILE A 83 14.53 1.02 43.16
C ILE A 83 14.42 0.60 44.62
N ASP A 84 13.21 0.38 45.08
CA ASP A 84 12.95 -0.13 46.41
C ASP A 84 13.62 -1.51 46.61
N PRO A 85 14.30 -1.77 47.71
CA PRO A 85 14.96 -3.04 47.96
C PRO A 85 14.01 -4.26 47.95
N ASP A 86 12.79 -4.09 48.46
CA ASP A 86 11.79 -5.18 48.49
C ASP A 86 11.31 -5.51 47.07
N VAL A 87 11.13 -4.50 46.22
CA VAL A 87 10.81 -4.69 44.79
C VAL A 87 11.95 -5.46 44.09
N GLU A 88 13.20 -5.06 44.34
CA GLU A 88 14.36 -5.73 43.72
C GLU A 88 14.54 -7.18 44.20
N GLU A 89 14.30 -7.47 45.48
CA GLU A 89 14.41 -8.82 46.04
C GLU A 89 13.28 -9.71 45.49
N ASN A 90 12.06 -9.26 45.57
CA ASN A 90 10.90 -9.99 45.06
C ASN A 90 10.98 -10.25 43.55
N ALA A 91 11.47 -9.27 42.76
CA ALA A 91 11.72 -9.45 41.33
C ALA A 91 12.73 -10.55 41.03
N LYS A 92 13.80 -10.68 41.82
CA LYS A 92 14.78 -11.76 41.68
C LYS A 92 14.22 -13.12 42.04
N GLU A 93 13.42 -13.18 43.11
CA GLU A 93 12.71 -14.42 43.48
C GLU A 93 11.75 -14.87 42.40
N TRP A 94 10.98 -13.95 41.85
CA TRP A 94 10.08 -14.23 40.70
C TRP A 94 10.88 -14.73 39.48
N LEU A 95 11.97 -14.06 39.12
CA LEU A 95 12.84 -14.51 38.03
C LEU A 95 13.37 -15.94 38.27
N ASN A 96 13.83 -16.24 39.49
CA ASN A 96 14.34 -17.58 39.83
C ASN A 96 13.23 -18.64 39.73
N ALA A 97 12.02 -18.32 40.12
CA ALA A 97 10.87 -19.21 40.04
C ALA A 97 10.50 -19.51 38.56
N GLU A 98 10.50 -18.50 37.69
CA GLU A 98 10.25 -18.72 36.27
C GLU A 98 11.39 -19.42 35.55
N GLU A 99 12.66 -19.15 35.91
CA GLU A 99 13.82 -19.92 35.41
C GLU A 99 13.75 -21.40 35.83
N TRP A 100 13.26 -21.70 37.05
CA TRP A 100 12.99 -23.06 37.48
C TRP A 100 11.85 -23.69 36.67
N MET A 101 10.76 -22.97 36.47
CA MET A 101 9.62 -23.40 35.64
C MET A 101 10.07 -23.78 34.21
N LEU A 102 10.95 -23.00 33.59
CA LEU A 102 11.50 -23.34 32.29
C LEU A 102 12.34 -24.61 32.26
N LYS A 103 13.07 -24.93 33.34
CA LYS A 103 13.84 -26.16 33.44
C LYS A 103 12.98 -27.40 33.63
N GLU A 104 11.85 -27.23 34.30
CA GLU A 104 10.90 -28.30 34.60
C GLU A 104 9.66 -28.24 33.68
N LEU A 105 9.81 -27.62 32.52
CA LEU A 105 8.67 -27.27 31.64
C LEU A 105 7.79 -28.46 31.28
N ASP A 106 8.40 -29.63 30.98
CA ASP A 106 7.65 -30.84 30.67
C ASP A 106 6.75 -31.29 31.83
N ASN A 107 7.24 -31.15 33.08
CA ASN A 107 6.49 -31.48 34.27
C ASN A 107 5.38 -30.47 34.56
N VAL A 108 5.67 -29.18 34.36
CA VAL A 108 4.73 -28.08 34.57
C VAL A 108 3.57 -28.17 33.55
N LEU A 109 3.88 -28.46 32.28
CA LEU A 109 2.88 -28.61 31.23
C LEU A 109 2.02 -29.89 31.38
N ALA A 110 2.53 -30.91 32.08
CA ALA A 110 1.77 -32.12 32.42
C ALA A 110 0.71 -31.87 33.52
N GLU A 111 0.95 -30.87 34.41
CA GLU A 111 0.03 -30.50 35.50
C GLU A 111 -0.20 -28.97 35.53
N PRO A 112 -0.80 -28.37 34.48
CA PRO A 112 -0.90 -26.91 34.33
C PRO A 112 -1.73 -26.23 35.42
N TYR A 113 -2.66 -26.94 36.06
CA TYR A 113 -3.53 -26.38 37.11
C TYR A 113 -2.80 -26.02 38.41
N ASN A 114 -1.59 -26.51 38.61
CA ASN A 114 -0.80 -26.20 39.79
C ASN A 114 0.00 -24.90 39.67
N TYR A 115 0.10 -24.37 38.47
CA TYR A 115 0.85 -23.16 38.14
C TYR A 115 -0.06 -22.17 37.42
N SER A 116 0.09 -20.89 37.71
CA SER A 116 -0.57 -19.81 36.99
C SER A 116 0.49 -18.81 36.58
N SER A 117 0.58 -18.56 35.29
CA SER A 117 1.46 -17.55 34.75
C SER A 117 0.91 -17.04 33.41
N ARG A 118 1.37 -15.87 33.00
CA ARG A 118 0.96 -15.26 31.72
C ARG A 118 1.23 -16.19 30.53
N ILE A 119 2.43 -16.79 30.45
CA ILE A 119 2.77 -17.67 29.34
C ILE A 119 1.92 -18.95 29.30
N LEU A 120 1.63 -19.56 30.44
CA LEU A 120 0.81 -20.76 30.48
C LEU A 120 -0.62 -20.46 30.07
N SER A 121 -1.17 -19.31 30.48
CA SER A 121 -2.50 -18.87 30.05
C SER A 121 -2.57 -18.63 28.54
N ILE A 122 -1.50 -18.13 27.93
CA ILE A 122 -1.40 -17.98 26.48
C ILE A 122 -1.32 -19.35 25.79
N VAL A 123 -0.51 -20.27 26.32
CA VAL A 123 -0.40 -21.64 25.77
C VAL A 123 -1.75 -22.35 25.81
N ASP A 124 -2.44 -22.29 26.95
CA ASP A 124 -3.78 -22.88 27.10
C ASP A 124 -4.79 -22.31 26.11
N PHE A 125 -4.77 -20.99 25.93
CA PHE A 125 -5.68 -20.34 24.98
C PHE A 125 -5.38 -20.77 23.52
N ILE A 126 -4.11 -20.81 23.13
CA ILE A 126 -3.73 -21.24 21.77
C ILE A 126 -4.11 -22.71 21.54
N ASP A 127 -3.88 -23.57 22.52
CA ASP A 127 -4.19 -25.00 22.41
C ASP A 127 -5.68 -25.28 22.33
N GLN A 128 -6.49 -24.57 23.13
CA GLN A 128 -7.93 -24.84 23.24
C GLN A 128 -8.76 -24.10 22.19
N GLU A 129 -8.38 -22.87 21.82
CA GLU A 129 -9.23 -21.97 21.05
C GLU A 129 -8.73 -21.75 19.60
N LEU A 130 -7.43 -22.00 19.30
CA LEU A 130 -6.84 -21.67 18.00
C LEU A 130 -6.37 -22.91 17.22
N TYR A 131 -7.01 -24.04 17.38
CA TYR A 131 -6.57 -25.36 16.86
C TYR A 131 -6.12 -25.40 15.40
N GLU A 132 -6.80 -24.68 14.50
CA GLU A 132 -6.51 -24.64 13.04
C GLU A 132 -6.14 -23.23 12.54
N GLU A 133 -6.24 -22.21 13.37
CA GLU A 133 -6.12 -20.82 12.98
C GLU A 133 -4.68 -20.32 13.11
N LYS A 134 -4.32 -19.33 12.28
CA LYS A 134 -3.03 -18.65 12.39
C LYS A 134 -3.13 -17.44 13.31
N ALA A 135 -2.13 -17.30 14.19
CA ALA A 135 -2.03 -16.19 15.14
C ALA A 135 -0.67 -15.49 15.06
N VAL A 136 -0.69 -14.17 15.20
CA VAL A 136 0.51 -13.36 15.40
C VAL A 136 0.57 -12.92 16.86
N VAL A 137 1.68 -13.21 17.53
CA VAL A 137 1.89 -12.96 18.96
C VAL A 137 2.91 -11.85 19.10
N PHE A 138 2.59 -10.77 19.80
CA PHE A 138 3.44 -9.60 19.96
C PHE A 138 3.92 -9.39 21.39
N THR A 139 5.19 -9.01 21.54
CA THR A 139 5.75 -8.46 22.76
C THR A 139 6.69 -7.29 22.46
N ASN A 140 6.79 -6.34 23.38
CA ASN A 140 7.72 -5.22 23.27
C ASN A 140 9.14 -5.56 23.80
N TYR A 141 9.33 -6.73 24.41
CA TYR A 141 10.55 -7.07 25.13
C TYR A 141 11.27 -8.26 24.51
N ALA A 142 12.57 -8.05 24.19
CA ALA A 142 13.41 -9.08 23.59
C ALA A 142 13.60 -10.29 24.50
N ASP A 143 13.66 -10.07 25.82
CA ASP A 143 13.82 -11.16 26.79
C ASP A 143 12.55 -12.01 26.87
N THR A 144 11.38 -11.39 26.89
CA THR A 144 10.07 -12.07 26.79
C THR A 144 9.98 -12.85 25.48
N PHE A 145 10.37 -12.23 24.36
CA PHE A 145 10.39 -12.87 23.06
C PHE A 145 11.23 -14.17 23.05
N GLU A 146 12.44 -14.11 23.59
CA GLU A 146 13.35 -15.27 23.64
C GLU A 146 12.77 -16.40 24.48
N LYS A 147 12.35 -16.08 25.71
CA LYS A 147 11.88 -17.08 26.68
C LYS A 147 10.54 -17.67 26.27
N TYR A 148 9.60 -16.83 25.85
CA TYR A 148 8.29 -17.29 25.39
C TYR A 148 8.40 -18.08 24.07
N GLY A 149 9.32 -17.68 23.19
CA GLY A 149 9.64 -18.46 22.01
C GLY A 149 10.16 -19.86 22.34
N GLN A 150 10.94 -20.01 23.42
CA GLN A 150 11.37 -21.32 23.92
C GLN A 150 10.19 -22.16 24.42
N VAL A 151 9.31 -21.60 25.26
CA VAL A 151 8.12 -22.29 25.78
C VAL A 151 7.20 -22.75 24.67
N LEU A 152 6.86 -21.84 23.76
CA LEU A 152 5.94 -22.13 22.66
C LEU A 152 6.50 -23.23 21.74
N ARG A 153 7.80 -23.20 21.42
CA ARG A 153 8.45 -24.26 20.64
C ARG A 153 8.48 -25.61 21.33
N THR A 154 8.72 -25.62 22.66
CA THR A 154 8.72 -26.85 23.43
C THR A 154 7.32 -27.47 23.47
N TYR A 155 6.27 -26.67 23.61
CA TYR A 155 4.91 -27.15 23.70
C TYR A 155 4.31 -27.55 22.34
N PHE A 156 4.39 -26.66 21.35
CA PHE A 156 3.72 -26.86 20.08
C PHE A 156 4.59 -27.54 19.00
N GLY A 157 5.92 -27.53 19.17
CA GLY A 157 6.89 -28.00 18.17
C GLY A 157 7.48 -26.86 17.33
N GLU A 158 8.73 -27.04 16.90
CA GLU A 158 9.45 -26.01 16.11
C GLU A 158 8.81 -25.75 14.74
N GLU A 159 8.15 -26.75 14.18
CA GLU A 159 7.48 -26.66 12.87
C GLU A 159 6.27 -25.73 12.92
N LYS A 160 5.61 -25.58 14.06
CA LYS A 160 4.41 -24.75 14.18
C LYS A 160 4.70 -23.27 14.45
N ILE A 161 5.97 -22.92 14.76
CA ILE A 161 6.32 -21.57 15.21
C ILE A 161 7.36 -20.93 14.28
N ALA A 162 7.05 -19.74 13.82
CA ALA A 162 7.97 -18.83 13.18
C ALA A 162 8.34 -17.68 14.14
N LEU A 163 9.56 -17.18 14.06
CA LEU A 163 10.05 -16.07 14.88
C LEU A 163 10.38 -14.88 13.98
N PHE A 164 10.08 -13.67 14.47
CA PHE A 164 10.39 -12.42 13.79
C PHE A 164 10.88 -11.38 14.80
N ASN A 165 12.15 -11.03 14.78
CA ASN A 165 12.70 -9.99 15.63
C ASN A 165 13.80 -9.17 14.93
N LYS A 166 14.06 -7.98 15.45
CA LYS A 166 15.04 -7.01 14.92
C LYS A 166 16.49 -7.49 14.84
N ASN A 167 16.85 -8.56 15.56
CA ASN A 167 18.22 -9.09 15.58
C ASN A 167 18.44 -10.14 14.48
N MET A 168 17.39 -10.58 13.80
CA MET A 168 17.47 -11.49 12.66
C MET A 168 17.96 -10.74 11.44
N ASN A 169 18.71 -11.42 10.57
CA ASN A 169 19.08 -10.86 9.29
C ASN A 169 17.87 -10.88 8.32
N GLU A 170 17.94 -10.12 7.24
CA GLU A 170 16.84 -9.96 6.29
C GLU A 170 16.41 -11.31 5.67
N GLU A 171 17.35 -12.21 5.39
CA GLU A 171 17.06 -13.54 4.83
C GLU A 171 16.28 -14.42 5.83
N GLU A 172 16.62 -14.36 7.11
CA GLU A 172 15.91 -15.09 8.18
C GLU A 172 14.52 -14.54 8.42
N LEU A 173 14.35 -13.21 8.39
CA LEU A 173 13.06 -12.55 8.52
C LEU A 173 12.11 -12.98 7.40
N GLU A 174 12.59 -12.93 6.16
CA GLU A 174 11.80 -13.33 5.00
C GLU A 174 11.43 -14.81 5.04
N LEU A 175 12.35 -15.67 5.43
CA LEU A 175 12.09 -17.09 5.59
C LEU A 175 11.00 -17.36 6.64
N SER A 176 11.04 -16.63 7.75
CA SER A 176 10.05 -16.75 8.83
C SER A 176 8.66 -16.33 8.35
N ILE A 177 8.56 -15.20 7.67
CA ILE A 177 7.30 -14.73 7.08
C ILE A 177 6.80 -15.73 6.02
N TYR A 178 7.69 -16.19 5.16
CA TYR A 178 7.35 -17.19 4.15
C TYR A 178 6.76 -18.46 4.75
N ARG A 179 7.42 -19.01 5.79
CA ARG A 179 6.91 -20.18 6.50
C ARG A 179 5.53 -19.91 7.08
N PHE A 180 5.38 -18.80 7.77
CA PHE A 180 4.10 -18.46 8.40
C PHE A 180 2.97 -18.31 7.38
N GLN A 181 3.24 -17.72 6.21
CA GLN A 181 2.22 -17.51 5.20
C GLN A 181 1.86 -18.78 4.43
N ASN A 182 2.82 -19.64 4.10
CA ASN A 182 2.69 -20.68 3.10
C ASN A 182 2.80 -22.12 3.63
N ASP A 183 3.21 -22.29 4.87
CA ASP A 183 3.23 -23.59 5.52
C ASP A 183 1.98 -23.72 6.39
N ASP A 184 1.11 -24.67 6.04
CA ASP A 184 -0.11 -24.92 6.80
C ASP A 184 0.16 -25.48 8.21
N ASP A 185 1.33 -26.06 8.43
CA ASP A 185 1.74 -26.56 9.74
C ASP A 185 2.22 -25.40 10.63
N CYS A 186 2.70 -24.28 10.06
CA CYS A 186 3.16 -23.11 10.80
C CYS A 186 1.99 -22.22 11.19
N LYS A 187 1.58 -22.24 12.45
CA LYS A 187 0.37 -21.57 12.96
C LYS A 187 0.67 -20.29 13.75
N ILE A 188 1.84 -20.16 14.34
CA ILE A 188 2.16 -19.07 15.24
C ILE A 188 3.37 -18.30 14.72
N LEU A 189 3.22 -16.97 14.61
CA LEU A 189 4.31 -16.03 14.35
C LEU A 189 4.55 -15.21 15.61
N LEU A 190 5.65 -15.42 16.31
CA LEU A 190 6.04 -14.61 17.46
C LEU A 190 6.88 -13.43 16.98
N CYS A 191 6.46 -12.21 17.31
CA CYS A 191 7.06 -10.96 16.89
C CYS A 191 7.53 -10.12 18.08
N ASP A 192 8.62 -9.38 17.90
CA ASP A 192 8.96 -8.25 18.76
C ASP A 192 8.24 -6.96 18.33
N GLU A 193 8.58 -5.82 18.93
CA GLU A 193 8.01 -4.50 18.63
C GLU A 193 8.10 -4.11 17.14
N THR A 194 9.13 -4.57 16.44
CA THR A 194 9.35 -4.30 15.01
C THR A 194 8.54 -5.23 14.11
N GLY A 195 7.86 -6.20 14.74
CA GLY A 195 7.23 -7.35 14.09
C GLY A 195 6.42 -7.03 12.85
N GLY A 196 6.93 -7.46 11.73
CA GLY A 196 6.23 -7.38 10.46
C GLY A 196 6.09 -5.98 9.87
N GLU A 197 6.92 -4.99 10.26
CA GLU A 197 6.86 -3.66 9.67
C GLU A 197 7.02 -3.74 8.14
N GLY A 198 6.03 -3.20 7.42
CA GLY A 198 5.98 -3.31 5.96
C GLY A 198 5.51 -4.67 5.41
N ARG A 199 5.31 -5.70 6.24
CA ARG A 199 4.91 -7.04 5.81
C ARG A 199 3.40 -7.24 5.82
N ASN A 200 2.94 -8.18 5.00
CA ASN A 200 1.53 -8.56 4.92
C ASN A 200 1.28 -9.80 5.79
N LEU A 201 0.48 -9.64 6.85
CA LEU A 201 0.10 -10.72 7.76
C LEU A 201 -1.40 -11.03 7.69
N GLN A 202 -2.07 -10.70 6.58
CA GLN A 202 -3.51 -10.89 6.37
C GLN A 202 -3.97 -12.35 6.42
N GLY A 203 -3.04 -13.31 6.31
CA GLY A 203 -3.34 -14.74 6.46
C GLY A 203 -3.68 -15.16 7.89
N ALA A 204 -3.36 -14.34 8.90
CA ALA A 204 -3.71 -14.61 10.30
C ALA A 204 -5.02 -13.93 10.69
N ASN A 205 -5.80 -14.59 11.57
CA ASN A 205 -7.06 -14.07 12.09
C ASN A 205 -6.92 -13.51 13.51
N TYR A 206 -5.86 -13.86 14.22
CA TYR A 206 -5.65 -13.51 15.62
C TYR A 206 -4.37 -12.71 15.84
N VAL A 207 -4.50 -11.65 16.64
CA VAL A 207 -3.38 -10.86 17.20
C VAL A 207 -3.37 -11.07 18.70
N ILE A 208 -2.35 -11.69 19.25
CA ILE A 208 -2.19 -11.91 20.69
C ILE A 208 -1.21 -10.87 21.25
N HIS A 209 -1.67 -10.06 22.19
CA HIS A 209 -0.85 -9.08 22.88
C HIS A 209 -0.34 -9.68 24.19
N ILE A 210 0.94 -10.11 24.24
CA ILE A 210 1.57 -10.61 25.47
C ILE A 210 1.61 -9.50 26.51
N ASP A 211 2.02 -8.32 26.11
CA ASP A 211 2.06 -7.10 26.90
C ASP A 211 1.18 -6.03 26.24
N LEU A 212 0.47 -5.27 27.07
CA LEU A 212 -0.40 -4.21 26.62
C LEU A 212 0.37 -2.90 26.54
N PRO A 213 0.55 -2.29 25.34
CA PRO A 213 1.14 -0.97 25.22
C PRO A 213 0.35 0.13 25.92
N TRP A 214 1.05 1.10 26.51
CA TRP A 214 0.44 2.32 27.04
C TRP A 214 0.05 3.31 25.95
N ASP A 215 0.63 3.16 24.77
CA ASP A 215 0.28 3.96 23.60
C ASP A 215 -0.72 3.21 22.72
N ALA A 216 -1.90 3.79 22.55
CA ALA A 216 -2.93 3.23 21.68
C ALA A 216 -2.49 3.11 20.22
N ASN A 217 -1.58 3.97 19.76
CA ASN A 217 -1.05 3.86 18.39
C ASN A 217 -0.26 2.57 18.19
N ALA A 218 0.47 2.10 19.21
CA ALA A 218 1.19 0.84 19.14
C ALA A 218 0.21 -0.35 19.03
N ILE A 219 -0.92 -0.30 19.73
CA ILE A 219 -1.99 -1.30 19.62
C ILE A 219 -2.59 -1.29 18.20
N GLU A 220 -2.94 -0.11 17.71
CA GLU A 220 -3.49 0.06 16.35
C GLU A 220 -2.50 -0.42 15.27
N GLN A 221 -1.21 -0.17 15.44
CA GLN A 221 -0.17 -0.67 14.54
C GLN A 221 -0.10 -2.20 14.52
N ARG A 222 -0.15 -2.86 15.69
CA ARG A 222 -0.17 -4.32 15.78
C ARG A 222 -1.40 -4.90 15.06
N ILE A 223 -2.59 -4.39 15.34
CA ILE A 223 -3.84 -4.82 14.67
C ILE A 223 -3.77 -4.54 13.17
N GLY A 224 -3.26 -3.37 12.79
CA GLY A 224 -3.13 -2.93 11.40
C GLY A 224 -2.20 -3.78 10.54
N ARG A 225 -1.40 -4.70 11.13
CA ARG A 225 -0.62 -5.69 10.36
C ARG A 225 -1.51 -6.74 9.70
N LEU A 226 -2.63 -7.09 10.34
CA LEU A 226 -3.61 -8.05 9.85
C LEU A 226 -4.76 -7.36 9.12
N ASP A 227 -5.17 -6.21 9.64
CA ASP A 227 -6.30 -5.42 9.19
C ASP A 227 -5.90 -4.45 8.07
N ARG A 228 -5.75 -4.96 6.86
CA ARG A 228 -5.38 -4.20 5.66
C ARG A 228 -6.41 -4.32 4.56
N LEU A 229 -6.40 -3.34 3.66
CA LEU A 229 -7.18 -3.39 2.42
C LEU A 229 -6.80 -4.64 1.60
N GLY A 230 -7.80 -5.37 1.14
CA GLY A 230 -7.64 -6.61 0.37
C GLY A 230 -7.80 -7.89 1.19
N ARG A 231 -7.98 -7.80 2.52
CA ARG A 231 -8.45 -8.93 3.31
C ARG A 231 -9.91 -9.23 2.96
N ALA A 232 -10.27 -10.52 2.91
CA ALA A 232 -11.66 -10.90 2.69
C ALA A 232 -12.54 -10.37 3.83
N ALA A 233 -13.65 -9.71 3.49
CA ALA A 233 -14.54 -9.04 4.45
C ALA A 233 -15.24 -10.01 5.43
N ASP A 234 -15.27 -11.30 5.10
CA ASP A 234 -15.84 -12.37 5.92
C ASP A 234 -14.86 -12.95 6.95
N LYS A 235 -13.59 -12.49 6.94
CA LYS A 235 -12.55 -12.94 7.89
C LYS A 235 -12.26 -11.84 8.91
N ASP A 236 -12.89 -11.95 10.08
CA ASP A 236 -12.67 -11.04 11.19
C ASP A 236 -11.21 -11.01 11.66
N VAL A 237 -10.80 -9.88 12.24
CA VAL A 237 -9.53 -9.75 12.97
C VAL A 237 -9.83 -9.73 14.46
N CYS A 238 -9.37 -10.75 15.17
CA CYS A 238 -9.58 -10.88 16.60
C CYS A 238 -8.32 -10.48 17.38
N SER A 239 -8.41 -9.43 18.19
CA SER A 239 -7.39 -9.09 19.17
C SER A 239 -7.58 -9.92 20.43
N VAL A 240 -6.52 -10.59 20.87
CA VAL A 240 -6.51 -11.35 22.11
C VAL A 240 -5.60 -10.61 23.09
N VAL A 241 -6.18 -10.11 24.17
CA VAL A 241 -5.46 -9.32 25.17
C VAL A 241 -5.27 -10.13 26.44
N VAL A 242 -4.03 -10.23 26.88
CA VAL A 242 -3.67 -10.91 28.11
C VAL A 242 -3.52 -9.87 29.21
N PHE A 243 -4.17 -10.07 30.33
CA PHE A 243 -4.00 -9.19 31.49
C PHE A 243 -4.16 -9.92 32.82
N ALA A 244 -3.48 -9.40 33.83
CA ALA A 244 -3.61 -9.84 35.20
C ALA A 244 -4.81 -9.16 35.87
N LYS A 245 -5.70 -9.95 36.43
CA LYS A 245 -6.93 -9.48 37.07
C LYS A 245 -6.65 -8.70 38.35
N ASP A 246 -7.52 -7.73 38.65
CA ASP A 246 -7.42 -6.82 39.81
C ASP A 246 -6.10 -6.03 39.86
N THR A 247 -5.51 -5.72 38.70
CA THR A 247 -4.28 -4.94 38.57
C THR A 247 -4.47 -3.70 37.69
N LEU A 248 -3.44 -2.84 37.69
CA LEU A 248 -3.40 -1.67 36.80
C LEU A 248 -3.50 -2.05 35.30
N GLU A 249 -3.05 -3.25 34.94
CA GLU A 249 -3.14 -3.71 33.55
C GLU A 249 -4.59 -3.98 33.14
N GLU A 250 -5.40 -4.56 34.01
CA GLU A 250 -6.84 -4.72 33.76
C GLU A 250 -7.53 -3.36 33.62
N GLU A 251 -7.16 -2.39 34.47
CA GLU A 251 -7.71 -1.03 34.37
C GLU A 251 -7.36 -0.36 33.04
N LEU A 252 -6.11 -0.50 32.62
CA LEU A 252 -5.66 0.02 31.30
C LEU A 252 -6.37 -0.69 30.15
N TYR A 253 -6.53 -2.02 30.22
CA TYR A 253 -7.30 -2.77 29.24
C TYR A 253 -8.76 -2.30 29.18
N ASN A 254 -9.41 -2.19 30.33
CA ASN A 254 -10.81 -1.72 30.41
C ASN A 254 -10.97 -0.32 29.83
N PHE A 255 -9.99 0.57 30.06
CA PHE A 255 -10.00 1.89 29.47
C PHE A 255 -9.90 1.81 27.94
N TRP A 256 -8.93 1.06 27.42
CA TRP A 256 -8.76 0.90 25.96
C TRP A 256 -9.96 0.21 25.30
N ASN A 257 -10.52 -0.83 25.92
CA ASN A 257 -11.60 -1.61 25.36
C ASN A 257 -12.96 -0.93 25.56
N LYS A 258 -13.34 -0.61 26.79
CA LYS A 258 -14.67 -0.05 27.12
C LYS A 258 -14.72 1.48 26.94
N GLY A 259 -13.60 2.16 27.13
CA GLY A 259 -13.50 3.61 27.01
C GLY A 259 -13.43 4.06 25.55
N LEU A 260 -12.48 3.56 24.80
CA LEU A 260 -12.18 4.01 23.44
C LEU A 260 -12.51 2.97 22.35
N ASN A 261 -12.87 1.74 22.71
CA ASN A 261 -13.19 0.65 21.77
C ASN A 261 -12.07 0.36 20.74
N ILE A 262 -10.79 0.54 21.11
CA ILE A 262 -9.67 0.50 20.16
C ILE A 262 -9.47 -0.87 19.52
N PHE A 263 -9.91 -1.95 20.17
CA PHE A 263 -9.83 -3.31 19.62
C PHE A 263 -10.92 -3.61 18.61
N THR A 264 -12.04 -2.87 18.64
CA THR A 264 -13.19 -3.09 17.76
C THR A 264 -13.37 -1.99 16.73
N GLN A 265 -12.79 -0.81 16.96
CA GLN A 265 -12.86 0.35 16.06
C GLN A 265 -11.45 0.88 15.76
N SER A 266 -11.24 1.40 14.56
CA SER A 266 -9.97 2.03 14.22
C SER A 266 -9.86 3.43 14.83
N LEU A 267 -8.69 3.76 15.37
CA LEU A 267 -8.35 5.10 15.90
C LEU A 267 -8.18 6.17 14.82
N SER A 268 -8.45 5.85 13.57
CA SER A 268 -8.29 6.75 12.44
C SER A 268 -8.98 8.10 12.67
N GLY A 269 -8.21 9.15 12.80
CA GLY A 269 -8.67 10.51 13.08
C GLY A 269 -8.63 10.93 14.56
N LEU A 270 -8.29 10.03 15.48
CA LEU A 270 -8.14 10.32 16.91
C LEU A 270 -6.66 10.54 17.31
N GLU A 271 -5.73 10.36 16.37
CA GLU A 271 -4.28 10.49 16.61
C GLU A 271 -3.91 11.84 17.26
N ILE A 272 -4.65 12.91 16.93
CA ILE A 272 -4.42 14.26 17.44
C ILE A 272 -4.73 14.35 18.94
N ILE A 273 -5.77 13.64 19.41
CA ILE A 273 -6.20 13.70 20.81
C ILE A 273 -5.54 12.65 21.70
N MET A 274 -4.79 11.70 21.10
CA MET A 274 -4.17 10.59 21.85
C MET A 274 -3.16 11.09 22.89
N ASN A 275 -2.44 12.17 22.61
CA ASN A 275 -1.49 12.74 23.57
C ASN A 275 -2.20 13.24 24.83
N GLU A 276 -3.32 13.95 24.67
CA GLU A 276 -4.10 14.46 25.80
C GLU A 276 -4.76 13.35 26.62
N ILE A 277 -5.17 12.27 25.93
CA ILE A 277 -5.70 11.07 26.58
C ILE A 277 -4.58 10.38 27.39
N ASN A 278 -3.40 10.20 26.82
CA ASN A 278 -2.26 9.60 27.51
C ASN A 278 -1.84 10.43 28.74
N GLU A 279 -1.79 11.76 28.61
CA GLU A 279 -1.54 12.64 29.76
C GLU A 279 -2.58 12.47 30.86
N SER A 280 -3.87 12.35 30.50
CA SER A 280 -4.95 12.14 31.45
C SER A 280 -4.84 10.80 32.18
N ILE A 281 -4.47 9.72 31.48
CA ILE A 281 -4.20 8.40 32.07
C ILE A 281 -3.05 8.48 33.06
N ILE A 282 -1.93 9.13 32.66
CA ILE A 282 -0.76 9.29 33.51
C ILE A 282 -1.11 10.06 34.79
N HIS A 283 -1.89 11.14 34.66
CA HIS A 283 -2.39 11.90 35.82
C HIS A 283 -3.27 11.04 36.73
N ALA A 284 -4.17 10.23 36.17
CA ALA A 284 -5.01 9.35 36.95
C ALA A 284 -4.19 8.32 37.73
N VAL A 285 -3.22 7.66 37.09
CA VAL A 285 -2.36 6.65 37.72
C VAL A 285 -1.43 7.27 38.77
N THR A 286 -0.93 8.48 38.54
CA THR A 286 -0.08 9.16 39.54
C THR A 286 -0.86 9.64 40.75
N SER A 287 -2.18 9.87 40.64
CA SER A 287 -3.03 10.21 41.76
C SER A 287 -3.40 9.00 42.62
N ASP A 288 -3.64 7.85 42.02
CA ASP A 288 -3.90 6.57 42.65
C ASP A 288 -3.43 5.46 41.73
N PHE A 289 -2.32 4.79 42.13
CA PHE A 289 -1.70 3.78 41.27
C PHE A 289 -2.58 2.57 41.03
N ARG A 290 -3.42 2.19 41.98
CA ARG A 290 -4.24 0.97 41.88
C ARG A 290 -5.56 1.20 41.15
N TYR A 291 -6.26 2.32 41.45
CA TYR A 291 -7.62 2.56 41.00
C TYR A 291 -7.82 3.91 40.29
N GLY A 292 -6.74 4.60 39.98
CA GLY A 292 -6.79 5.94 39.41
C GLY A 292 -7.47 5.99 38.06
N ILE A 293 -7.21 5.01 37.18
CA ILE A 293 -7.84 4.93 35.86
C ILE A 293 -9.35 4.67 36.03
N SER A 294 -9.75 3.69 36.83
CA SER A 294 -11.16 3.38 37.08
C SER A 294 -11.92 4.56 37.69
N ASN A 295 -11.28 5.30 38.58
CA ASN A 295 -11.88 6.50 39.19
C ASN A 295 -12.07 7.65 38.19
N ALA A 296 -11.16 7.80 37.25
CA ALA A 296 -11.17 8.87 36.25
C ALA A 296 -11.81 8.46 34.92
N ILE A 297 -12.10 7.19 34.70
CA ILE A 297 -12.48 6.62 33.39
C ILE A 297 -13.64 7.37 32.74
N ASN A 298 -14.68 7.70 33.49
CA ASN A 298 -15.86 8.38 32.93
C ASN A 298 -15.52 9.82 32.49
N GLU A 299 -14.70 10.54 33.24
CA GLU A 299 -14.28 11.88 32.93
C GLU A 299 -13.38 11.90 31.69
N ILE A 300 -12.42 10.97 31.60
CA ILE A 300 -11.53 10.83 30.46
C ILE A 300 -12.31 10.45 29.19
N ILE A 301 -13.27 9.52 29.30
CA ILE A 301 -14.14 9.12 28.19
C ILE A 301 -15.01 10.29 27.71
N GLU A 302 -15.60 11.05 28.63
CA GLU A 302 -16.43 12.19 28.25
C GLU A 302 -15.62 13.30 27.59
N SER A 303 -14.43 13.60 28.11
CA SER A 303 -13.48 14.53 27.51
C SER A 303 -13.04 14.04 26.12
N SER A 304 -12.66 12.78 25.99
CA SER A 304 -12.26 12.18 24.72
C SER A 304 -13.36 12.23 23.66
N ARG A 305 -14.61 11.94 24.05
CA ARG A 305 -15.76 12.03 23.14
C ARG A 305 -16.03 13.48 22.69
N LYS A 306 -15.84 14.44 23.58
CA LYS A 306 -16.01 15.84 23.25
C LYS A 306 -14.94 16.29 22.24
N MET A 307 -13.68 15.93 22.47
CA MET A 307 -12.58 16.22 21.54
C MET A 307 -12.79 15.49 20.21
N GLU A 308 -13.23 14.23 20.24
CA GLU A 308 -13.55 13.48 19.03
C GLU A 308 -14.66 14.17 18.22
N MET A 309 -15.70 14.70 18.87
CA MET A 309 -16.74 15.45 18.19
C MET A 309 -16.19 16.73 17.56
N GLU A 310 -15.35 17.48 18.27
CA GLU A 310 -14.69 18.69 17.74
C GLU A 310 -13.84 18.35 16.51
N VAL A 311 -12.99 17.32 16.58
CA VAL A 311 -12.18 16.84 15.44
C VAL A 311 -13.08 16.35 14.30
N ARG A 312 -14.19 15.69 14.60
CA ARG A 312 -15.16 15.26 13.58
C ARG A 312 -15.88 16.41 12.90
N GLU A 313 -16.23 17.45 13.65
CA GLU A 313 -16.83 18.66 13.08
C GLU A 313 -15.83 19.36 12.15
N GLU A 314 -14.57 19.51 12.55
CA GLU A 314 -13.52 20.05 11.69
C GLU A 314 -13.32 19.21 10.42
N GLN A 315 -13.25 17.88 10.55
CA GLN A 315 -13.15 16.96 9.42
C GLN A 315 -14.40 16.97 8.53
N HIS A 316 -15.56 17.26 9.09
CA HIS A 316 -16.80 17.38 8.32
C HIS A 316 -16.80 18.67 7.48
N PHE A 317 -16.24 19.76 7.99
CA PHE A 317 -15.98 20.96 7.20
C PHE A 317 -14.96 20.71 6.09
N ASP A 318 -13.88 19.99 6.37
CA ASP A 318 -12.90 19.57 5.37
C ASP A 318 -13.53 18.64 4.34
N SER A 319 -14.41 17.72 4.73
CA SER A 319 -15.08 16.79 3.81
C SER A 319 -16.16 17.47 2.98
N ALA A 320 -16.80 18.52 3.48
CA ALA A 320 -17.74 19.33 2.70
C ALA A 320 -17.04 20.18 1.64
N ALA A 321 -15.78 20.53 1.86
CA ALA A 321 -14.94 21.25 0.89
C ALA A 321 -14.42 20.33 -0.23
N PHE A 322 -14.38 19.03 -0.03
CA PHE A 322 -13.94 18.07 -1.04
C PHE A 322 -15.14 17.33 -1.65
N ILE A 323 -15.18 17.26 -2.95
CA ILE A 323 -16.15 16.49 -3.76
C ILE A 323 -15.83 14.97 -3.62
N TYR A 324 -15.82 14.47 -2.39
CA TYR A 324 -15.43 13.09 -2.09
C TYR A 324 -16.35 12.03 -2.69
N ALA A 325 -17.63 12.34 -2.87
CA ALA A 325 -18.56 11.39 -3.47
C ALA A 325 -18.17 11.00 -4.89
N THR A 326 -17.70 11.97 -5.69
CA THR A 326 -17.23 11.71 -7.06
C THR A 326 -15.89 11.00 -7.09
N LEU A 327 -14.96 11.42 -6.22
CA LEU A 327 -13.63 10.77 -6.11
C LEU A 327 -13.76 9.34 -5.60
N ASN A 328 -14.63 9.09 -4.63
CA ASN A 328 -14.88 7.75 -4.10
C ASN A 328 -15.50 6.83 -5.15
N GLN A 329 -16.42 7.34 -5.97
CA GLN A 329 -16.96 6.58 -7.11
C GLN A 329 -15.90 6.28 -8.17
N GLU A 330 -15.04 7.24 -8.49
CA GLU A 330 -13.93 7.02 -9.44
C GLU A 330 -12.90 6.05 -8.89
N LEU A 331 -12.55 6.15 -7.61
CA LEU A 331 -11.65 5.20 -6.95
C LEU A 331 -12.27 3.80 -6.85
N LYS A 332 -13.56 3.67 -6.54
CA LYS A 332 -14.28 2.39 -6.55
C LYS A 332 -14.30 1.78 -7.96
N ARG A 333 -14.52 2.60 -9.01
CA ARG A 333 -14.44 2.15 -10.40
C ARG A 333 -13.04 1.71 -10.78
N LEU A 334 -12.00 2.45 -10.37
CA LEU A 334 -10.61 2.08 -10.60
C LEU A 334 -10.24 0.78 -9.89
N LEU A 335 -10.60 0.65 -8.62
CA LEU A 335 -10.37 -0.59 -7.86
C LEU A 335 -11.11 -1.75 -8.51
N HIS A 336 -12.39 -1.58 -8.85
CA HIS A 336 -13.17 -2.60 -9.55
C HIS A 336 -12.56 -2.96 -10.90
N TYR A 337 -12.06 -1.99 -11.66
CA TYR A 337 -11.35 -2.23 -12.92
C TYR A 337 -10.08 -3.08 -12.72
N TYR A 338 -9.34 -2.85 -11.63
CA TYR A 338 -8.14 -3.64 -11.30
C TYR A 338 -8.45 -5.01 -10.68
N THR A 339 -9.65 -5.22 -10.15
CA THR A 339 -10.03 -6.46 -9.47
C THR A 339 -10.87 -7.40 -10.33
N THR A 340 -11.47 -6.91 -11.41
CA THR A 340 -12.32 -7.71 -12.31
C THR A 340 -11.58 -8.18 -13.57
N ASN A 341 -12.19 -9.11 -14.31
CA ASN A 341 -11.68 -9.60 -15.60
C ASN A 341 -11.53 -8.51 -16.67
N GLU A 342 -12.10 -7.31 -16.48
CA GLU A 342 -11.83 -6.14 -17.31
C GLU A 342 -10.36 -5.71 -17.30
N ASN A 343 -9.59 -6.17 -16.29
CA ASN A 343 -8.15 -6.04 -16.24
C ASN A 343 -7.42 -6.79 -17.38
N GLU A 344 -8.08 -7.68 -18.09
CA GLU A 344 -7.49 -8.41 -19.22
C GLU A 344 -7.04 -7.46 -20.35
N LEU A 345 -7.81 -6.42 -20.64
CA LEU A 345 -7.43 -5.40 -21.63
C LEU A 345 -6.17 -4.63 -21.20
N PHE A 346 -6.09 -4.25 -19.93
CA PHE A 346 -4.94 -3.56 -19.37
C PHE A 346 -3.70 -4.45 -19.42
N ALA A 347 -3.80 -5.70 -18.95
CA ALA A 347 -2.72 -6.67 -18.97
C ALA A 347 -2.23 -6.94 -20.41
N ASN A 348 -3.14 -7.09 -21.37
CA ASN A 348 -2.81 -7.24 -22.79
C ASN A 348 -2.08 -6.01 -23.35
N THR A 349 -2.48 -4.81 -22.97
CA THR A 349 -1.83 -3.57 -23.39
C THR A 349 -0.41 -3.47 -22.81
N MET A 350 -0.24 -3.74 -21.52
CA MET A 350 1.07 -3.77 -20.86
C MET A 350 1.99 -4.83 -21.46
N MET A 351 1.45 -6.01 -21.78
CA MET A 351 2.19 -7.06 -22.47
C MET A 351 2.58 -6.65 -23.89
N GLY A 352 1.71 -5.91 -24.58
CA GLY A 352 2.03 -5.29 -25.88
C GLY A 352 3.21 -4.32 -25.78
N TRP A 353 3.20 -3.45 -24.79
CA TRP A 353 4.30 -2.49 -24.54
C TRP A 353 5.59 -3.20 -24.11
N ALA A 354 5.49 -4.19 -23.25
CA ALA A 354 6.64 -5.00 -22.86
C ALA A 354 7.28 -5.72 -24.08
N ASN A 355 6.46 -6.29 -24.95
CA ASN A 355 6.92 -6.92 -26.18
C ASN A 355 7.56 -5.90 -27.16
N LEU A 356 7.03 -4.70 -27.25
CA LEU A 356 7.63 -3.59 -28.03
C LEU A 356 8.98 -3.17 -27.44
N ALA A 357 9.10 -3.20 -26.12
CA ALA A 357 10.35 -2.95 -25.40
C ALA A 357 11.36 -4.10 -25.53
N GLY A 358 10.96 -5.23 -26.13
CA GLY A 358 11.83 -6.39 -26.32
C GLY A 358 11.74 -7.45 -25.22
N LEU A 359 10.89 -7.23 -24.23
CA LEU A 359 10.52 -8.23 -23.25
C LEU A 359 9.54 -9.22 -23.88
N LYS A 360 9.84 -10.52 -23.86
CA LYS A 360 8.85 -11.51 -24.24
C LYS A 360 8.14 -12.02 -23.01
N GLY A 361 6.92 -11.53 -22.83
CA GLY A 361 6.01 -12.02 -21.82
C GLY A 361 5.09 -13.13 -22.34
N GLN A 362 4.67 -13.99 -21.46
CA GLN A 362 3.66 -15.02 -21.73
C GLN A 362 2.57 -14.92 -20.66
N PHE A 363 1.31 -15.00 -21.08
CA PHE A 363 0.22 -15.21 -20.16
C PHE A 363 0.20 -16.67 -19.71
N GLY A 364 0.25 -16.87 -18.39
CA GLY A 364 -0.03 -18.14 -17.75
C GLY A 364 -1.54 -18.37 -17.57
N LYS A 365 -1.90 -19.35 -16.79
CA LYS A 365 -3.28 -19.54 -16.34
C LYS A 365 -3.62 -18.48 -15.27
N ASP A 366 -4.88 -18.10 -15.22
CA ASP A 366 -5.47 -17.34 -14.12
C ASP A 366 -4.85 -15.94 -13.87
N GLY A 367 -4.49 -15.22 -14.93
CA GLY A 367 -3.99 -13.82 -14.83
C GLY A 367 -2.51 -13.71 -14.43
N VAL A 368 -1.80 -14.81 -14.35
CA VAL A 368 -0.35 -14.82 -14.10
C VAL A 368 0.40 -14.46 -15.38
N VAL A 369 1.39 -13.58 -15.24
CA VAL A 369 2.27 -13.14 -16.33
C VAL A 369 3.69 -13.59 -16.04
N ARG A 370 4.37 -14.07 -17.07
CA ARG A 370 5.77 -14.53 -16.98
C ARG A 370 6.63 -13.80 -17.98
N PHE A 371 7.68 -13.16 -17.49
CA PHE A 371 8.74 -12.58 -18.31
C PHE A 371 9.98 -13.47 -18.24
N ASN A 372 10.43 -14.00 -19.36
CA ASN A 372 11.55 -14.94 -19.41
C ASN A 372 12.84 -14.23 -19.86
N GLU A 373 13.93 -14.43 -19.12
CA GLU A 373 15.27 -13.90 -19.46
C GLU A 373 15.78 -14.39 -20.83
N GLY A 374 15.50 -15.63 -21.18
CA GLY A 374 15.91 -16.24 -22.46
C GLY A 374 15.20 -15.67 -23.68
N SER A 375 14.21 -14.83 -23.49
CA SER A 375 13.42 -14.20 -24.55
C SER A 375 13.91 -12.83 -24.97
N PHE A 376 14.95 -12.30 -24.35
CA PHE A 376 15.59 -11.07 -24.78
C PHE A 376 16.22 -11.25 -26.17
N SER A 377 15.65 -10.61 -27.17
CA SER A 377 16.33 -10.43 -28.43
C SER A 377 17.35 -9.29 -28.30
N ILE A 378 18.60 -9.65 -28.06
CA ILE A 378 19.71 -8.66 -28.00
C ILE A 378 19.70 -7.74 -29.24
N LYS A 379 19.30 -8.25 -30.40
CA LYS A 379 19.16 -7.44 -31.63
C LYS A 379 17.98 -6.46 -31.56
N SER A 380 16.95 -6.76 -30.85
CA SER A 380 15.85 -5.81 -30.61
C SER A 380 16.26 -4.75 -29.60
N ALA A 381 17.08 -5.10 -28.62
CA ALA A 381 17.60 -4.17 -27.62
C ALA A 381 18.60 -3.17 -28.25
N GLU A 382 19.45 -3.61 -29.17
CA GLU A 382 20.39 -2.72 -29.89
C GLU A 382 19.68 -1.74 -30.83
N ASN A 383 18.54 -2.12 -31.40
CA ASN A 383 17.79 -1.29 -32.35
C ASN A 383 16.57 -0.56 -31.73
N SER A 384 16.21 -0.88 -30.52
CA SER A 384 15.13 -0.21 -29.77
C SER A 384 15.77 0.53 -28.61
N MET A 385 15.76 1.84 -28.62
CA MET A 385 16.10 2.67 -27.45
C MET A 385 15.14 2.46 -26.28
N LEU A 386 14.43 1.33 -26.25
CA LEU A 386 13.34 1.06 -25.33
C LEU A 386 13.77 0.33 -24.07
N ILE A 387 14.90 -0.40 -24.13
CA ILE A 387 15.38 -1.14 -22.96
C ILE A 387 16.60 -0.44 -22.40
N PRO A 388 16.62 -0.06 -21.11
CA PRO A 388 17.81 0.48 -20.48
C PRO A 388 19.00 -0.46 -20.65
N PRO A 389 20.22 0.05 -20.84
CA PRO A 389 21.42 -0.77 -21.02
C PRO A 389 21.66 -1.75 -19.87
N ASN A 390 21.20 -1.41 -18.66
CA ASN A 390 21.32 -2.21 -17.43
C ASN A 390 20.08 -3.06 -17.14
N TRP A 391 19.18 -3.24 -18.10
CA TRP A 391 17.94 -4.01 -17.90
C TRP A 391 18.21 -5.44 -17.38
N ILE A 392 19.24 -6.10 -17.89
CA ILE A 392 19.61 -7.44 -17.45
C ILE A 392 20.03 -7.45 -15.98
N GLU A 393 20.81 -6.46 -15.53
CA GLU A 393 21.18 -6.29 -14.13
C GLU A 393 19.96 -5.98 -13.28
N TYR A 394 19.08 -5.16 -13.80
CA TYR A 394 17.82 -4.79 -13.18
C TYR A 394 16.90 -6.00 -13.02
N VAL A 395 16.69 -6.77 -14.08
CA VAL A 395 15.94 -8.03 -14.07
C VAL A 395 16.58 -9.04 -13.11
N ASN A 396 17.90 -9.15 -13.10
CA ASN A 396 18.61 -10.02 -12.17
C ASN A 396 18.54 -9.54 -10.72
N ARG A 397 18.47 -8.25 -10.48
CA ARG A 397 18.37 -7.64 -9.15
C ARG A 397 16.96 -7.74 -8.59
N THR A 398 15.94 -7.55 -9.41
CA THR A 398 14.52 -7.61 -9.04
C THR A 398 13.94 -9.00 -9.17
N SER A 399 14.42 -9.79 -10.14
CA SER A 399 13.98 -11.18 -10.29
C SER A 399 14.68 -12.08 -9.30
N ASN A 400 14.03 -12.28 -8.14
CA ASN A 400 14.14 -13.55 -7.42
C ASN A 400 15.54 -14.03 -6.97
N VAL A 401 16.56 -13.20 -6.90
CA VAL A 401 17.74 -13.52 -6.07
C VAL A 401 17.26 -13.76 -4.65
N PHE A 402 16.32 -12.95 -4.20
CA PHE A 402 15.70 -13.05 -2.90
C PHE A 402 14.87 -14.33 -2.77
N SER A 403 13.98 -14.62 -3.70
CA SER A 403 13.17 -15.85 -3.66
C SER A 403 14.01 -17.11 -3.87
N ARG A 404 15.14 -17.06 -4.57
CA ARG A 404 16.05 -18.21 -4.73
C ARG A 404 16.77 -18.54 -3.42
N LYS A 405 17.33 -17.53 -2.73
CA LYS A 405 17.98 -17.74 -1.43
C LYS A 405 16.99 -18.15 -0.36
N ILE A 406 15.80 -17.56 -0.32
CA ILE A 406 14.73 -17.97 0.58
C ILE A 406 14.32 -19.41 0.33
N ARG A 407 14.19 -19.82 -0.94
CA ARG A 407 13.90 -21.21 -1.30
C ARG A 407 15.01 -22.17 -0.88
N GLU A 408 16.26 -21.82 -1.17
CA GLU A 408 17.42 -22.62 -0.77
C GLU A 408 17.45 -22.81 0.75
N LEU A 409 17.24 -21.74 1.51
CA LEU A 409 17.15 -21.79 2.98
C LEU A 409 15.93 -22.58 3.47
N TYR A 410 14.78 -22.43 2.83
CA TYR A 410 13.59 -23.20 3.17
C TYR A 410 13.76 -24.69 2.88
N GLU A 411 14.28 -25.04 1.70
CA GLU A 411 14.60 -26.42 1.31
C GLU A 411 15.64 -27.06 2.25
N GLU A 412 16.66 -26.28 2.65
CA GLU A 412 17.71 -26.72 3.56
C GLU A 412 17.17 -26.99 4.97
N ARG A 413 16.27 -26.13 5.46
CA ARG A 413 15.68 -26.27 6.81
C ARG A 413 14.53 -27.27 6.89
N THR A 414 13.69 -27.36 5.87
CA THR A 414 12.47 -28.19 5.92
C THR A 414 12.59 -29.50 5.18
N GLY A 415 13.61 -29.68 4.35
CA GLY A 415 13.75 -30.85 3.46
C GLY A 415 12.70 -30.93 2.35
N LYS A 416 11.76 -29.97 2.28
CA LYS A 416 10.71 -29.88 1.24
C LYS A 416 11.26 -29.12 0.04
N LYS A 417 11.30 -29.76 -1.14
CA LYS A 417 11.71 -29.09 -2.37
C LYS A 417 10.61 -28.23 -2.94
N ILE A 418 10.90 -26.93 -3.10
CA ILE A 418 10.05 -26.04 -3.89
C ILE A 418 10.48 -26.14 -5.35
N VAL A 419 9.63 -26.82 -6.15
CA VAL A 419 9.88 -26.99 -7.59
C VAL A 419 9.52 -25.73 -8.33
N THR A 420 10.52 -24.89 -8.62
CA THR A 420 10.35 -23.81 -9.60
C THR A 420 11.61 -23.67 -10.43
N GLU A 421 11.43 -23.78 -11.73
CA GLU A 421 12.47 -23.46 -12.70
C GLU A 421 12.68 -21.94 -12.74
N SER A 422 13.84 -21.52 -12.29
CA SER A 422 14.19 -20.18 -11.95
C SER A 422 14.93 -19.46 -13.05
N ARG A 423 14.32 -18.61 -13.78
CA ARG A 423 14.87 -17.44 -14.49
C ARG A 423 13.74 -16.58 -15.06
N GLU A 424 12.56 -16.76 -14.56
CA GLU A 424 11.37 -16.04 -15.00
C GLU A 424 10.96 -15.07 -13.89
N ILE A 425 10.64 -13.83 -14.27
CA ILE A 425 9.86 -12.96 -13.39
C ILE A 425 8.41 -13.40 -13.54
N VAL A 426 7.87 -13.96 -12.47
CA VAL A 426 6.48 -14.40 -12.41
C VAL A 426 5.71 -13.39 -11.58
N GLY A 427 4.69 -12.80 -12.16
CA GLY A 427 3.90 -11.79 -11.49
C GLY A 427 2.51 -11.66 -12.09
N THR A 428 1.80 -10.66 -11.68
CA THR A 428 0.45 -10.36 -12.14
C THR A 428 0.20 -8.87 -12.16
N PHE A 429 -0.74 -8.45 -13.01
CA PHE A 429 -1.32 -7.10 -12.97
C PHE A 429 -2.57 -7.04 -12.10
N ASN A 430 -3.03 -8.17 -11.57
CA ASN A 430 -4.19 -8.25 -10.69
C ASN A 430 -3.75 -8.19 -9.23
N ARG A 431 -4.26 -7.18 -8.52
CA ARG A 431 -3.91 -6.93 -7.13
C ARG A 431 -4.39 -8.03 -6.19
N GLU A 432 -5.60 -8.55 -6.38
CA GLU A 432 -6.14 -9.62 -5.52
C GLU A 432 -5.27 -10.87 -5.61
N LEU A 433 -4.92 -11.26 -6.83
CA LEU A 433 -4.07 -12.40 -7.08
C LEU A 433 -2.66 -12.25 -6.44
N SER A 434 -2.13 -11.03 -6.40
CA SER A 434 -0.85 -10.74 -5.75
C SER A 434 -0.93 -10.74 -4.24
N ILE A 435 -2.09 -10.41 -3.68
CA ILE A 435 -2.34 -10.45 -2.24
C ILE A 435 -2.54 -11.90 -1.76
N GLU A 436 -3.24 -12.70 -2.55
CA GLU A 436 -3.43 -14.13 -2.26
C GLU A 436 -2.15 -14.96 -2.41
N ASN A 437 -1.20 -14.46 -3.22
CA ASN A 437 0.05 -15.15 -3.54
C ASN A 437 1.24 -14.20 -3.45
N ASP A 438 1.88 -14.13 -2.31
CA ASP A 438 3.06 -13.27 -2.06
C ASP A 438 4.27 -13.57 -2.97
N PHE A 439 4.25 -14.71 -3.67
CA PHE A 439 5.27 -15.04 -4.69
C PHE A 439 5.03 -14.44 -6.05
N LEU A 440 3.83 -13.92 -6.29
CA LEU A 440 3.54 -13.23 -7.51
C LEU A 440 3.97 -11.78 -7.39
N HIS A 441 4.92 -11.40 -8.20
CA HIS A 441 5.33 -10.01 -8.32
C HIS A 441 4.15 -9.16 -8.80
N PHE A 442 3.83 -8.09 -8.09
CA PHE A 442 2.74 -7.20 -8.48
C PHE A 442 3.25 -6.10 -9.39
N PHE A 443 2.88 -6.13 -10.67
CA PHE A 443 3.21 -5.11 -11.64
C PHE A 443 2.23 -3.93 -11.55
N ALA A 444 2.63 -2.90 -10.81
CA ALA A 444 1.83 -1.70 -10.57
C ALA A 444 2.71 -0.43 -10.64
N PRO A 445 2.12 0.77 -10.73
CA PRO A 445 2.87 2.03 -10.63
C PRO A 445 3.71 2.08 -9.35
N GLY A 446 4.99 2.39 -9.50
CA GLY A 446 6.01 2.33 -8.44
C GLY A 446 6.82 1.03 -8.42
N ASP A 447 6.38 0.00 -9.14
CA ASP A 447 7.20 -1.17 -9.43
C ASP A 447 8.20 -0.88 -10.56
N GLU A 448 9.45 -1.23 -10.35
CA GLU A 448 10.51 -0.92 -11.30
C GLU A 448 10.28 -1.55 -12.68
N VAL A 449 9.74 -2.78 -12.77
CA VAL A 449 9.45 -3.44 -14.07
C VAL A 449 8.31 -2.72 -14.77
N PHE A 450 7.26 -2.41 -14.03
CA PHE A 450 6.12 -1.68 -14.55
C PHE A 450 6.51 -0.30 -15.04
N ASP A 451 7.19 0.48 -14.20
CA ASP A 451 7.60 1.84 -14.53
C ASP A 451 8.59 1.86 -15.70
N CYS A 452 9.49 0.89 -15.79
CA CYS A 452 10.42 0.78 -16.92
C CYS A 452 9.69 0.49 -18.24
N ILE A 453 8.68 -0.38 -18.24
CA ILE A 453 7.86 -0.65 -19.44
C ILE A 453 7.11 0.63 -19.86
N VAL A 454 6.53 1.35 -18.90
CA VAL A 454 5.79 2.59 -19.14
C VAL A 454 6.73 3.69 -19.63
N ASP A 455 7.86 3.89 -18.95
CA ASP A 455 8.88 4.89 -19.36
C ASP A 455 9.42 4.63 -20.75
N ASN A 456 9.69 3.36 -21.08
CA ASN A 456 10.09 2.98 -22.41
C ASN A 456 8.99 3.27 -23.45
N ALA A 457 7.74 2.98 -23.14
CA ALA A 457 6.61 3.27 -24.03
C ALA A 457 6.45 4.79 -24.22
N MET A 458 6.56 5.57 -23.14
CA MET A 458 6.42 7.04 -23.16
C MET A 458 7.56 7.75 -23.90
N ASN A 459 8.80 7.26 -23.76
CA ASN A 459 9.98 7.88 -24.37
C ASN A 459 10.30 7.34 -25.77
N SER A 460 9.55 6.38 -26.26
CA SER A 460 9.76 5.80 -27.60
C SER A 460 9.01 6.57 -28.67
N TYR A 461 9.65 6.75 -29.80
CA TYR A 461 8.99 7.21 -31.04
C TYR A 461 8.14 6.12 -31.70
N LYS A 462 8.26 4.86 -31.26
CA LYS A 462 7.42 3.77 -31.77
C LYS A 462 6.00 3.92 -31.25
N GLY A 463 5.03 3.77 -32.12
CA GLY A 463 3.61 3.94 -31.77
C GLY A 463 3.10 5.39 -31.82
N THR A 464 3.99 6.39 -31.92
CA THR A 464 3.57 7.79 -32.05
C THR A 464 3.08 8.14 -33.45
N CYS A 465 3.46 7.35 -34.47
CA CYS A 465 3.00 7.52 -35.84
C CYS A 465 2.49 6.18 -36.37
N THR A 466 1.32 6.19 -36.97
CA THR A 466 0.71 5.01 -37.61
C THR A 466 -0.05 5.33 -38.86
N ALA A 467 -0.33 4.31 -39.67
CA ALA A 467 -1.22 4.40 -40.82
C ALA A 467 -2.28 3.31 -40.69
N ILE A 468 -3.55 3.71 -40.73
CA ILE A 468 -4.69 2.78 -40.61
C ILE A 468 -5.64 2.95 -41.79
N ALA A 469 -6.24 1.84 -42.23
CA ALA A 469 -7.32 1.84 -43.19
C ALA A 469 -8.50 1.12 -42.57
N VAL A 470 -9.68 1.74 -42.62
CA VAL A 470 -10.91 1.23 -42.03
C VAL A 470 -12.06 1.32 -43.03
N GLU A 471 -13.05 0.44 -42.89
CA GLU A 471 -14.29 0.46 -43.63
C GLU A 471 -15.41 1.13 -42.81
N SER A 472 -16.18 2.02 -43.46
CA SER A 472 -17.29 2.73 -42.82
C SER A 472 -18.35 3.09 -43.86
N ASP A 473 -19.30 3.95 -43.50
CA ASP A 473 -20.36 4.45 -44.36
C ASP A 473 -19.97 5.65 -45.25
N PHE A 474 -18.70 6.08 -45.18
CA PHE A 474 -18.16 7.23 -45.91
C PHE A 474 -16.71 7.01 -46.36
N ASP A 475 -16.31 7.78 -47.36
CA ASP A 475 -14.90 7.86 -47.81
C ASP A 475 -14.21 9.06 -47.15
N TRP A 476 -13.01 8.83 -46.62
CA TRP A 476 -12.17 9.89 -46.07
C TRP A 476 -10.68 9.52 -46.12
N CYS A 477 -9.84 10.53 -46.25
CA CYS A 477 -8.40 10.34 -46.17
C CYS A 477 -7.75 11.60 -45.60
N GLY A 478 -6.92 11.42 -44.57
CA GLY A 478 -6.27 12.55 -43.92
C GLY A 478 -5.32 12.13 -42.79
N ILE A 479 -4.86 13.10 -42.02
CA ILE A 479 -4.05 12.88 -40.82
C ILE A 479 -4.85 13.34 -39.61
N VAL A 480 -4.87 12.50 -38.60
CA VAL A 480 -5.39 12.83 -37.28
C VAL A 480 -4.19 13.02 -36.36
N TYR A 481 -4.15 14.15 -35.70
CA TYR A 481 -3.13 14.51 -34.73
C TYR A 481 -3.70 14.47 -33.32
N THR A 482 -2.98 13.87 -32.39
CA THR A 482 -3.28 13.87 -30.97
C THR A 482 -2.38 14.86 -30.27
N TRP A 483 -2.96 15.74 -29.49
CA TRP A 483 -2.26 16.81 -28.80
C TRP A 483 -2.47 16.68 -27.29
N ASN A 484 -1.37 16.71 -26.54
CA ASN A 484 -1.40 16.81 -25.10
C ASN A 484 -1.35 18.28 -24.67
N LEU A 485 -2.16 18.59 -23.67
CA LEU A 485 -2.18 19.90 -23.06
C LEU A 485 -1.30 19.90 -21.80
N HIS A 486 -0.45 20.90 -21.67
CA HIS A 486 0.39 21.09 -20.49
C HIS A 486 0.20 22.49 -19.94
N PRO A 487 0.16 22.68 -18.59
CA PRO A 487 0.23 24.02 -18.02
C PRO A 487 1.53 24.69 -18.44
N ASN A 488 1.56 26.00 -18.42
CA ASN A 488 2.81 26.74 -18.70
C ASN A 488 3.78 26.57 -17.53
N GLU A 489 4.54 25.47 -17.53
CA GLU A 489 5.51 25.11 -16.48
C GLU A 489 6.58 26.20 -16.29
N GLN A 490 6.99 26.85 -17.36
CA GLN A 490 7.98 27.92 -17.28
C GLN A 490 7.49 29.10 -16.44
N LEU A 491 6.23 29.48 -16.62
CA LEU A 491 5.60 30.54 -15.83
C LEU A 491 5.54 30.14 -14.33
N LEU A 492 5.22 28.86 -14.05
CA LEU A 492 5.16 28.35 -12.68
C LEU A 492 6.55 28.36 -12.01
N LEU A 493 7.58 27.91 -12.74
CA LEU A 493 8.97 27.92 -12.26
C LEU A 493 9.50 29.36 -12.02
N GLU A 494 9.26 30.27 -12.96
CA GLU A 494 9.65 31.68 -12.85
C GLU A 494 9.01 32.37 -11.63
N LYS A 495 7.83 31.90 -11.22
CA LYS A 495 7.11 32.38 -10.03
C LYS A 495 7.48 31.62 -8.75
N GLY A 496 8.43 30.69 -8.81
CA GLY A 496 8.94 29.97 -7.66
C GLY A 496 8.01 28.86 -7.14
N ILE A 497 7.07 28.37 -7.95
CA ILE A 497 6.21 27.25 -7.57
C ILE A 497 7.06 25.97 -7.47
N PRO A 498 7.00 25.21 -6.35
CA PRO A 498 7.75 23.98 -6.18
C PRO A 498 7.45 22.95 -7.27
N ILE A 499 8.47 22.21 -7.72
CA ILE A 499 8.35 21.17 -8.77
C ILE A 499 7.31 20.11 -8.37
N THR A 500 7.20 19.77 -7.11
CA THR A 500 6.19 18.82 -6.60
C THR A 500 4.76 19.31 -6.85
N MET A 501 4.49 20.59 -6.63
CA MET A 501 3.20 21.22 -6.93
C MET A 501 2.97 21.32 -8.43
N ILE A 502 3.99 21.62 -9.22
CA ILE A 502 3.88 21.65 -10.70
C ILE A 502 3.47 20.28 -11.22
N ARG A 503 4.06 19.20 -10.70
CA ARG A 503 3.66 17.82 -11.06
C ARG A 503 2.21 17.53 -10.70
N GLN A 504 1.75 17.97 -9.54
CA GLN A 504 0.36 17.82 -9.13
C GLN A 504 -0.59 18.57 -10.06
N TYR A 505 -0.30 19.81 -10.42
CA TYR A 505 -1.12 20.58 -11.37
C TYR A 505 -1.08 20.01 -12.78
N LYS A 506 0.04 19.44 -13.19
CA LYS A 506 0.18 18.75 -14.48
C LYS A 506 -0.77 17.56 -14.58
N SER A 507 -1.01 16.83 -13.49
CA SER A 507 -1.92 15.69 -13.48
C SER A 507 -3.38 16.08 -13.75
N TYR A 508 -3.80 17.27 -13.38
CA TYR A 508 -5.16 17.76 -13.67
C TYR A 508 -5.42 18.04 -15.15
N ILE A 509 -4.37 18.29 -15.93
CA ILE A 509 -4.47 18.70 -17.35
C ILE A 509 -3.95 17.61 -18.28
N SER A 510 -3.00 16.78 -17.83
CA SER A 510 -2.36 15.75 -18.65
C SER A 510 -3.32 14.67 -19.16
N ALA A 511 -4.52 14.60 -18.60
CA ALA A 511 -5.57 13.70 -19.06
C ALA A 511 -6.36 14.27 -20.26
N ASP A 512 -6.12 15.51 -20.66
CA ASP A 512 -6.89 16.15 -21.74
C ASP A 512 -6.13 16.06 -23.06
N GLN A 513 -6.53 15.10 -23.89
CA GLN A 513 -6.05 14.95 -25.25
C GLN A 513 -7.02 15.58 -26.21
N ILE A 514 -6.51 16.49 -27.05
CA ILE A 514 -7.31 17.09 -28.11
C ILE A 514 -6.92 16.46 -29.45
N LEU A 515 -7.92 16.00 -30.17
CA LEU A 515 -7.76 15.46 -31.53
C LEU A 515 -8.07 16.52 -32.57
N THR A 516 -7.25 16.57 -33.61
CA THR A 516 -7.52 17.36 -34.82
C THR A 516 -7.40 16.46 -36.04
N ALA A 517 -8.42 16.43 -36.91
CA ALA A 517 -8.41 15.64 -38.12
C ALA A 517 -8.38 16.57 -39.37
N ILE A 518 -7.27 16.48 -40.11
CA ILE A 518 -7.04 17.27 -41.30
C ILE A 518 -7.18 16.38 -42.53
N SER A 519 -8.25 16.63 -43.34
CA SER A 519 -8.48 15.90 -44.56
C SER A 519 -7.59 16.36 -45.70
N THR A 520 -7.36 15.47 -46.67
CA THR A 520 -6.89 15.89 -48.00
C THR A 520 -7.98 16.72 -48.67
N GLN A 521 -7.62 17.58 -49.65
CA GLN A 521 -8.56 18.46 -50.35
C GLN A 521 -9.75 17.70 -50.94
N LYS A 522 -9.53 16.48 -51.40
CA LYS A 522 -10.57 15.63 -52.00
C LYS A 522 -11.69 15.29 -51.02
N TYR A 523 -11.41 15.22 -49.73
CA TYR A 523 -12.35 14.76 -48.70
C TYR A 523 -12.70 15.86 -47.68
N GLY A 524 -12.41 17.11 -47.98
CA GLY A 524 -12.63 18.26 -47.09
C GLY A 524 -14.11 18.55 -46.76
N HIS A 525 -15.04 17.89 -47.43
CA HIS A 525 -16.48 18.02 -47.20
C HIS A 525 -16.99 17.13 -46.04
N VAL A 526 -16.17 16.15 -45.57
CA VAL A 526 -16.59 15.28 -44.46
C VAL A 526 -16.35 16.00 -43.15
N PRO A 527 -17.35 16.12 -42.27
CA PRO A 527 -17.17 16.78 -40.98
C PRO A 527 -16.12 16.04 -40.11
N GLU A 528 -15.25 16.79 -39.44
CA GLU A 528 -14.24 16.28 -38.54
C GLU A 528 -14.86 15.37 -37.46
N GLU A 529 -15.96 15.78 -36.88
CA GLU A 529 -16.67 15.05 -35.83
C GLU A 529 -17.02 13.60 -36.22
N LYS A 530 -17.39 13.40 -37.52
CA LYS A 530 -17.72 12.06 -38.03
C LYS A 530 -16.50 11.14 -38.04
N VAL A 531 -15.33 11.69 -38.39
CA VAL A 531 -14.05 10.96 -38.38
C VAL A 531 -13.61 10.62 -36.93
N LEU A 532 -13.70 11.59 -36.04
CA LEU A 532 -13.32 11.40 -34.66
C LEU A 532 -14.21 10.39 -33.93
N LYS A 533 -15.51 10.37 -34.18
CA LYS A 533 -16.45 9.35 -33.67
C LYS A 533 -16.10 7.94 -34.17
N LEU A 534 -15.68 7.81 -35.42
CA LEU A 534 -15.26 6.54 -35.98
C LEU A 534 -14.00 6.05 -35.27
N LEU A 535 -13.03 6.93 -35.04
CA LEU A 535 -11.77 6.58 -34.32
C LEU A 535 -12.03 6.22 -32.85
N ASP A 536 -12.93 6.91 -32.16
CA ASP A 536 -13.34 6.58 -30.81
C ASP A 536 -14.01 5.19 -30.74
N ALA A 537 -14.85 4.85 -31.73
CA ALA A 537 -15.42 3.51 -31.81
C ALA A 537 -14.36 2.41 -32.04
N ILE A 538 -13.37 2.70 -32.90
CA ILE A 538 -12.26 1.77 -33.17
C ILE A 538 -11.37 1.59 -31.93
N SER A 539 -11.12 2.64 -31.16
CA SER A 539 -10.27 2.57 -29.97
C SER A 539 -10.81 1.69 -28.85
N LYS A 540 -12.13 1.43 -28.87
CA LYS A 540 -12.81 0.57 -27.87
C LYS A 540 -12.74 -0.92 -28.23
N GLU A 541 -12.40 -1.25 -29.46
CA GLU A 541 -12.24 -2.62 -29.91
C GLU A 541 -10.75 -2.90 -30.18
N PRO A 542 -10.16 -3.95 -29.61
CA PRO A 542 -8.76 -4.26 -29.85
C PRO A 542 -8.54 -4.56 -31.33
N ILE A 543 -7.72 -3.73 -31.97
CA ILE A 543 -7.29 -3.99 -33.35
C ILE A 543 -6.24 -5.08 -33.29
N SER A 544 -6.57 -6.29 -33.75
CA SER A 544 -5.58 -7.33 -33.94
C SER A 544 -4.69 -6.97 -35.13
N CYS A 545 -3.75 -6.12 -34.91
CA CYS A 545 -2.72 -5.78 -35.88
C CYS A 545 -1.73 -6.92 -35.95
N ILE A 546 -1.75 -7.75 -36.95
CA ILE A 546 -0.98 -8.03 -37.85
C ILE A 546 0.21 -8.76 -38.03
N ARG A 547 0.30 -9.70 -38.67
CA ARG A 547 1.49 -10.46 -39.05
C ARG A 547 2.23 -9.79 -40.21
N SER A 548 3.54 -9.52 -40.02
CA SER A 548 4.45 -9.44 -41.15
C SER A 548 4.43 -10.79 -41.87
N ASP A 549 3.99 -10.84 -43.11
CA ASP A 549 4.15 -12.04 -43.93
C ASP A 549 5.63 -12.22 -44.25
N VAL A 550 6.13 -13.41 -43.98
CA VAL A 550 7.49 -13.79 -44.38
C VAL A 550 7.39 -14.30 -45.83
N VAL A 551 7.87 -13.51 -46.77
CA VAL A 551 7.99 -13.95 -48.15
C VAL A 551 9.31 -14.69 -48.32
N HIS A 552 9.21 -15.96 -48.64
CA HIS A 552 10.38 -16.76 -49.00
C HIS A 552 10.80 -16.48 -50.43
N LEU A 553 11.88 -15.73 -50.61
CA LEU A 553 12.55 -15.54 -51.88
C LEU A 553 13.79 -16.45 -51.94
N GLY A 554 13.60 -17.68 -52.40
CA GLY A 554 14.69 -18.69 -52.49
C GLY A 554 15.19 -19.07 -51.09
N ARG A 555 16.52 -18.98 -50.85
CA ARG A 555 17.12 -19.27 -49.53
C ARG A 555 17.08 -18.12 -48.53
N ARG A 556 16.50 -16.99 -48.85
CA ARG A 556 16.38 -15.81 -47.98
C ARG A 556 14.94 -15.56 -47.64
N SER A 557 14.66 -15.46 -46.35
CA SER A 557 13.38 -14.99 -45.83
C SER A 557 13.45 -13.47 -45.70
N ILE A 558 12.62 -12.75 -46.42
CA ILE A 558 12.48 -11.31 -46.26
C ILE A 558 11.17 -11.10 -45.50
N LYS A 559 11.24 -10.50 -44.31
CA LYS A 559 10.08 -9.99 -43.63
C LYS A 559 9.60 -8.79 -44.44
N THR A 560 8.47 -8.94 -45.06
CA THR A 560 7.76 -7.76 -45.60
C THR A 560 6.86 -7.27 -44.49
N ASP A 561 7.03 -6.00 -44.09
CA ASP A 561 6.09 -5.31 -43.18
C ASP A 561 4.81 -4.97 -43.96
N SER A 562 4.18 -5.97 -44.53
CA SER A 562 2.87 -5.82 -45.16
C SER A 562 1.81 -5.94 -44.08
N LEU A 563 1.21 -4.82 -43.78
CA LEU A 563 0.06 -4.75 -42.91
C LEU A 563 -1.17 -5.18 -43.73
N HIS A 564 -1.74 -6.32 -43.40
CA HIS A 564 -2.98 -6.77 -44.00
C HIS A 564 -4.17 -6.27 -43.20
N ILE A 565 -5.15 -5.70 -43.91
CA ILE A 565 -6.47 -5.43 -43.34
C ILE A 565 -7.11 -6.78 -43.05
N LYS A 566 -7.24 -7.11 -41.77
CA LYS A 566 -8.07 -8.24 -41.33
C LYS A 566 -9.38 -7.68 -40.83
N GLU A 567 -10.46 -8.10 -41.46
CA GLU A 567 -11.81 -7.70 -41.09
C GLU A 567 -12.12 -6.21 -41.30
N LYS A 568 -13.02 -5.66 -40.49
CA LYS A 568 -13.55 -4.28 -40.63
C LYS A 568 -12.49 -3.22 -40.26
N TYR A 569 -11.49 -3.56 -39.47
CA TYR A 569 -10.43 -2.67 -38.99
C TYR A 569 -9.08 -3.26 -39.34
N GLY A 570 -8.17 -2.46 -39.82
CA GLY A 570 -6.84 -2.94 -40.16
C GLY A 570 -5.84 -1.83 -40.44
N CYS A 571 -4.58 -2.21 -40.60
CA CYS A 571 -3.51 -1.29 -40.94
C CYS A 571 -3.29 -1.25 -42.46
N ALA A 572 -2.95 -0.09 -43.00
CA ALA A 572 -2.69 0.09 -44.42
C ALA A 572 -1.35 -0.52 -44.84
N ASN A 573 -1.31 -1.15 -46.01
CA ASN A 573 -0.07 -1.61 -46.61
C ASN A 573 0.80 -0.40 -47.03
N ILE A 574 2.07 -0.37 -46.63
CA ILE A 574 2.98 0.72 -46.89
C ILE A 574 3.27 0.93 -48.40
N ASP A 575 3.29 -0.17 -49.16
CA ASP A 575 3.54 -0.07 -50.62
C ASP A 575 2.35 0.53 -51.36
N TRP A 576 1.12 0.23 -50.85
CA TRP A 576 -0.08 0.88 -51.34
C TRP A 576 -0.11 2.37 -50.99
N PHE A 577 0.29 2.72 -49.76
CA PHE A 577 0.43 4.09 -49.32
C PHE A 577 1.39 4.90 -50.18
N ARG A 578 2.58 4.35 -50.53
CA ARG A 578 3.55 4.99 -51.44
C ARG A 578 2.99 5.23 -52.84
N LYS A 579 2.11 4.37 -53.31
CA LYS A 579 1.41 4.58 -54.60
C LYS A 579 0.40 5.72 -54.58
N VAL A 580 -0.26 5.88 -53.45
CA VAL A 580 -1.27 6.95 -53.27
C VAL A 580 -0.65 8.30 -53.01
N PHE A 581 0.46 8.29 -52.26
CA PHE A 581 1.23 9.50 -51.92
C PHE A 581 2.72 9.32 -52.30
N PRO A 582 3.12 9.79 -53.50
CA PRO A 582 4.54 9.94 -53.79
C PRO A 582 5.21 10.84 -52.77
N GLU A 583 6.53 10.61 -52.49
CA GLU A 583 7.26 11.19 -51.36
C GLU A 583 7.15 12.73 -51.31
N GLU A 584 7.30 13.41 -52.40
CA GLU A 584 7.20 14.88 -52.47
C GLU A 584 5.78 15.38 -52.10
N GLN A 585 4.74 14.70 -52.57
CA GLN A 585 3.37 15.05 -52.24
C GLN A 585 3.05 14.77 -50.78
N TRP A 586 3.61 13.72 -50.21
CA TRP A 586 3.46 13.37 -48.84
C TRP A 586 4.06 14.44 -47.93
N ILE A 587 5.34 14.81 -48.12
CA ILE A 587 6.03 15.84 -47.36
C ILE A 587 5.26 17.16 -47.35
N ASN A 588 4.78 17.56 -48.51
CA ASN A 588 3.99 18.79 -48.65
C ASN A 588 2.63 18.70 -47.94
N PHE A 589 1.97 17.57 -48.03
CA PHE A 589 0.69 17.33 -47.34
C PHE A 589 0.90 17.33 -45.81
N VAL A 590 1.86 16.63 -45.28
CA VAL A 590 2.18 16.60 -43.83
C VAL A 590 2.50 18.01 -43.32
N SER A 591 3.32 18.77 -44.03
CA SER A 591 3.67 20.13 -43.62
C SER A 591 2.48 21.07 -43.63
N THR A 592 1.61 20.97 -44.62
CA THR A 592 0.39 21.82 -44.74
C THR A 592 -0.65 21.41 -43.69
N SER A 593 -0.88 20.11 -43.50
CA SER A 593 -1.84 19.60 -42.54
C SER A 593 -1.44 19.93 -41.12
N MET A 594 -0.11 19.88 -40.78
CA MET A 594 0.37 20.27 -39.45
C MET A 594 0.12 21.76 -39.16
N LYS A 595 0.31 22.66 -40.13
CA LYS A 595 0.01 24.07 -39.96
C LYS A 595 -1.50 24.30 -39.74
N SER A 596 -2.34 23.59 -40.46
CA SER A 596 -3.79 23.65 -40.31
C SER A 596 -4.23 23.12 -38.94
N ALA A 597 -3.68 21.98 -38.52
CA ALA A 597 -3.94 21.40 -37.20
C ALA A 597 -3.56 22.34 -36.05
N LYS A 598 -2.37 23.00 -36.13
CA LYS A 598 -1.92 24.00 -35.14
C LYS A 598 -2.84 25.22 -35.08
N SER A 599 -3.50 25.56 -36.16
CA SER A 599 -4.50 26.66 -36.18
C SER A 599 -5.79 26.22 -35.47
N GLN A 600 -6.29 25.03 -35.80
CA GLN A 600 -7.55 24.50 -35.22
C GLN A 600 -7.44 24.24 -33.73
N ILE A 601 -6.29 23.78 -33.27
CA ILE A 601 -6.13 23.45 -31.84
C ILE A 601 -6.26 24.68 -30.94
N LYS A 602 -5.82 25.87 -31.42
CA LYS A 602 -5.97 27.11 -30.65
C LYS A 602 -7.43 27.46 -30.34
N GLU A 603 -8.34 27.12 -31.23
CA GLU A 603 -9.75 27.31 -31.02
C GLU A 603 -10.36 26.23 -30.11
N LYS A 604 -9.93 24.98 -30.30
CA LYS A 604 -10.37 23.85 -29.48
C LYS A 604 -9.96 24.01 -28.01
N ILE A 605 -8.76 24.53 -27.74
CA ILE A 605 -8.32 24.82 -26.37
C ILE A 605 -9.27 25.81 -25.67
N LYS A 606 -9.66 26.89 -26.34
CA LYS A 606 -10.60 27.87 -25.78
C LYS A 606 -11.98 27.26 -25.48
N ALA A 607 -12.37 26.24 -26.23
CA ALA A 607 -13.61 25.52 -26.05
C ALA A 607 -13.51 24.35 -25.05
N SER A 608 -12.31 23.94 -24.63
CA SER A 608 -12.10 22.78 -23.78
C SER A 608 -12.92 22.88 -22.48
N ARG A 609 -13.76 21.87 -22.26
CA ARG A 609 -14.56 21.75 -21.06
C ARG A 609 -13.72 21.34 -19.85
N ASN A 610 -12.73 20.50 -20.08
CA ASN A 610 -11.85 19.99 -19.00
C ASN A 610 -10.96 21.09 -18.44
N LEU A 611 -10.42 21.98 -19.29
CA LEU A 611 -9.67 23.15 -18.83
C LEU A 611 -10.55 24.10 -18.01
N LYS A 612 -11.79 24.31 -18.40
CA LYS A 612 -12.74 25.12 -17.65
C LYS A 612 -13.11 24.47 -16.31
N GLN A 613 -13.30 23.17 -16.29
CA GLN A 613 -13.55 22.41 -15.06
C GLN A 613 -12.34 22.42 -14.13
N ALA A 614 -11.12 22.22 -14.65
CA ALA A 614 -9.88 22.32 -13.88
C ALA A 614 -9.72 23.70 -13.26
N ALA A 615 -9.94 24.78 -14.03
CA ALA A 615 -9.89 26.14 -13.52
C ALA A 615 -10.94 26.39 -12.42
N ALA A 616 -12.17 25.96 -12.63
CA ALA A 616 -13.25 26.09 -11.65
C ALA A 616 -12.97 25.29 -10.35
N SER A 617 -12.41 24.09 -10.48
CA SER A 617 -12.00 23.28 -9.33
C SER A 617 -10.91 23.95 -8.52
N ILE A 618 -9.90 24.54 -9.17
CA ILE A 618 -8.83 25.29 -8.50
C ILE A 618 -9.38 26.55 -7.79
N GLU A 619 -10.29 27.29 -8.44
CA GLU A 619 -10.95 28.44 -7.81
C GLU A 619 -11.80 28.04 -6.60
N GLN A 620 -12.49 26.92 -6.66
CA GLN A 620 -13.24 26.37 -5.52
C GLN A 620 -12.32 25.99 -4.35
N THR A 621 -11.22 25.30 -4.64
CA THR A 621 -10.23 24.92 -3.63
C THR A 621 -9.63 26.15 -2.97
N LEU A 622 -9.25 27.17 -3.75
CA LEU A 622 -8.74 28.44 -3.22
C LEU A 622 -9.75 29.11 -2.28
N ASN A 623 -11.01 29.19 -2.71
CA ASN A 623 -12.05 29.83 -1.91
C ASN A 623 -12.30 29.09 -0.60
N ALA A 624 -12.28 27.76 -0.62
CA ALA A 624 -12.41 26.93 0.57
C ALA A 624 -11.22 27.13 1.54
N GLU A 625 -9.98 27.06 1.03
CA GLU A 625 -8.78 27.28 1.85
C GLU A 625 -8.70 28.69 2.44
N VAL A 626 -9.09 29.71 1.68
CA VAL A 626 -9.14 31.10 2.19
C VAL A 626 -10.21 31.26 3.26
N ALA A 627 -11.37 30.62 3.10
CA ALA A 627 -12.43 30.65 4.11
C ALA A 627 -11.98 29.96 5.40
N GLN A 628 -11.36 28.79 5.27
CA GLN A 628 -10.78 28.03 6.38
C GLN A 628 -9.68 28.82 7.10
N ALA A 629 -8.72 29.38 6.38
CA ALA A 629 -7.64 30.17 6.97
C ALA A 629 -8.16 31.40 7.74
N LYS A 630 -9.20 32.05 7.23
CA LYS A 630 -9.87 33.18 7.94
C LYS A 630 -10.57 32.69 9.21
N PHE A 631 -11.19 31.51 9.19
CA PHE A 631 -11.87 30.97 10.36
C PHE A 631 -10.88 30.63 11.48
N PHE A 632 -9.74 30.05 11.14
CA PHE A 632 -8.68 29.74 12.11
C PHE A 632 -7.77 30.90 12.48
N GLY A 633 -8.04 32.12 12.00
CA GLY A 633 -7.27 33.31 12.34
C GLY A 633 -5.83 33.31 11.82
N VAL A 634 -5.57 32.59 10.71
CA VAL A 634 -4.27 32.57 10.04
C VAL A 634 -3.90 34.00 9.60
N ASP A 635 -2.61 34.32 9.64
CA ASP A 635 -2.12 35.64 9.27
C ASP A 635 -2.52 36.03 7.83
N VAL A 636 -2.92 37.30 7.70
CA VAL A 636 -3.38 37.82 6.40
C VAL A 636 -2.30 37.70 5.32
N GLY A 637 -1.01 37.78 5.72
CA GLY A 637 0.12 37.61 4.79
C GLY A 637 0.22 36.23 4.19
N GLU A 638 -0.02 35.17 4.98
CA GLU A 638 -0.03 33.78 4.50
C GLU A 638 -1.21 33.50 3.55
N ILE A 639 -2.38 34.11 3.87
CA ILE A 639 -3.55 34.00 2.99
C ILE A 639 -3.28 34.63 1.62
N GLU A 640 -2.61 35.80 1.62
CA GLU A 640 -2.28 36.48 0.37
C GLU A 640 -1.23 35.73 -0.46
N GLN A 641 -0.24 35.13 0.19
CA GLN A 641 0.73 34.25 -0.48
C GLN A 641 0.05 33.03 -1.14
N LYS A 642 -0.86 32.36 -0.44
CA LYS A 642 -1.63 31.27 -1.00
C LYS A 642 -2.43 31.71 -2.23
N LYS A 643 -3.15 32.82 -2.14
CA LYS A 643 -3.89 33.37 -3.29
C LYS A 643 -2.99 33.60 -4.49
N GLN A 644 -1.83 34.19 -4.30
CA GLN A 644 -0.88 34.47 -5.36
C GLN A 644 -0.40 33.18 -6.06
N VAL A 645 -0.20 32.10 -5.30
CA VAL A 645 0.13 30.78 -5.86
C VAL A 645 -1.00 30.28 -6.76
N TYR A 646 -2.24 30.29 -6.28
CA TYR A 646 -3.39 29.81 -7.06
C TYR A 646 -3.69 30.66 -8.30
N GLU A 647 -3.55 31.99 -8.20
CA GLU A 647 -3.67 32.90 -9.34
C GLU A 647 -2.59 32.61 -10.39
N THR A 648 -1.37 32.33 -9.97
CA THR A 648 -0.28 31.93 -10.87
C THR A 648 -0.60 30.62 -11.60
N VAL A 649 -1.19 29.64 -10.89
CA VAL A 649 -1.62 28.36 -11.48
C VAL A 649 -2.74 28.59 -12.48
N LEU A 650 -3.74 29.42 -12.15
CA LEU A 650 -4.83 29.75 -13.09
C LEU A 650 -4.31 30.46 -14.35
N ASP A 651 -3.32 31.32 -14.22
CA ASP A 651 -2.68 31.97 -15.37
C ASP A 651 -1.86 30.99 -16.21
N ALA A 652 -1.18 30.01 -15.58
CA ALA A 652 -0.48 28.94 -16.28
C ALA A 652 -1.45 28.03 -17.05
N LEU A 653 -2.67 27.83 -16.52
CA LEU A 653 -3.74 27.10 -17.23
C LEU A 653 -4.28 27.89 -18.44
N LYS A 654 -4.46 29.22 -18.29
CA LYS A 654 -4.91 30.08 -19.41
C LYS A 654 -3.89 30.16 -20.53
N THR A 655 -2.60 30.00 -20.22
CA THR A 655 -1.47 30.01 -21.16
C THR A 655 -0.96 28.61 -21.50
N THR A 656 -1.86 27.63 -21.52
CA THR A 656 -1.57 26.21 -21.79
C THR A 656 -0.69 26.01 -23.01
N ARG A 657 0.34 25.19 -22.89
CA ARG A 657 1.18 24.69 -23.98
C ARG A 657 0.60 23.42 -24.57
N VAL A 658 0.88 23.24 -25.84
CA VAL A 658 0.39 22.10 -26.63
C VAL A 658 1.56 21.36 -27.22
N GLU A 659 1.63 20.08 -26.96
CA GLU A 659 2.64 19.20 -27.56
C GLU A 659 1.98 18.14 -28.42
N LEU A 660 2.62 17.84 -29.56
CA LEU A 660 2.18 16.77 -30.43
C LEU A 660 2.56 15.44 -29.81
N GLU A 661 1.58 14.63 -29.44
CA GLU A 661 1.79 13.29 -28.90
C GLU A 661 1.88 12.23 -29.99
N ALA A 662 0.91 12.22 -30.89
CA ALA A 662 0.82 11.20 -31.93
C ALA A 662 0.19 11.72 -33.22
N ALA A 663 0.46 11.02 -34.31
CA ALA A 663 -0.17 11.27 -35.59
C ALA A 663 -0.58 9.95 -36.27
N ALA A 664 -1.80 9.91 -36.80
CA ALA A 664 -2.29 8.76 -37.56
C ALA A 664 -2.70 9.19 -38.96
N PHE A 665 -2.11 8.58 -39.97
CA PHE A 665 -2.65 8.66 -41.31
C PHE A 665 -3.84 7.70 -41.42
N VAL A 666 -5.01 8.22 -41.65
CA VAL A 666 -6.27 7.47 -41.65
C VAL A 666 -6.90 7.49 -43.02
N MET A 667 -7.25 6.31 -43.49
CA MET A 667 -8.05 6.13 -44.68
C MET A 667 -9.32 5.38 -44.30
N VAL A 668 -10.44 6.02 -44.64
CA VAL A 668 -11.78 5.42 -44.51
C VAL A 668 -12.29 5.08 -45.90
N ARG A 669 -12.70 3.83 -46.06
CA ARG A 669 -13.35 3.35 -47.28
C ARG A 669 -14.81 3.11 -47.03
N LYS A 670 -15.64 3.59 -47.94
CA LYS A 670 -17.06 3.26 -47.96
C LYS A 670 -17.24 1.81 -48.34
N THR A 671 -17.94 1.05 -47.49
CA THR A 671 -18.41 -0.30 -47.86
C THR A 671 -19.38 -0.17 -49.03
N HIS A 672 -19.06 -0.80 -50.13
CA HIS A 672 -20.02 -1.01 -51.21
C HIS A 672 -20.82 -2.26 -50.85
N ASP A 673 -22.09 -2.10 -50.54
CA ASP A 673 -23.05 -3.18 -50.42
C ASP A 673 -23.17 -3.95 -51.73
#